data_fbbaf82b077cb16a57552c157134f445
#
_entry.id   fbbaf82b077cb16a57552c157134f445
#
_cell.length_a   1.000
_cell.length_b   1.000
_cell.length_c   1.000
_cell.angle_alpha   90.00
_cell.angle_beta   90.00
_cell.angle_gamma   90.00
#
_symmetry.space_group_name_H-M   'P 1'
#
loop_
_entity.id
_entity.type
_entity.pdbx_description
1 polymer ?
#
loop_
_entity_poly.entity_id
_entity_poly.type
_entity_poly.pdbx_seq_one_letter_code
_entity_poly.pdbx_strand_id
1 'polypeptide(L)'
;MKRILTFAAVAAILAACTTGTPASVESYSLSSPDGQLKATFTLTDGVPRYSLDRGETAVVLPSLLGFDVRGTVKSEQLDFSTDNVRKLDTQPSFMLDRGFEVAGTREDSADELWEPVWGEESEIRSNYNELVVSLRQKESGRLMDIRFRLFNDGLGFRYEFPDNQPLVYFALNEELTEFNMAGDNECWWIPGDYDTQEYEYAHTTLSGIKEHFLDNMRGNSSQTPFNKEGVQTAFLMKTAEGLYVTIHEAALVDYPCMHLLVNGRTNGIRAWLTPDAQGFKGNLQTPAKTPWRTVQVAPSATELLASRLVLNLNEPCALDDVSWIHPVKYMGVWWEMIAGAGTWNYTDNFQSVKLDQTDFASASPNGKHCANNDHVRDYIDFASANGFDAVLVEGWNIGWEDWANCDKDYVFDFQTPYPDFDIQALNDYAHSKGVRLVMHHETSSSPRNYERHLEAAYSLMNRYGYESVKSGYVGDILPQGMYHYNQWMVNHYLYCVTEAAKHHIMVNAHEAVRPTGLCRTYPNLIGNESAMGTEYQAFGGIKPGHTAILPFTRLNGGPMDYTPGIFEQDLKSWCGNDSHVNSTICGQLALYVTMYSPLQMAADTPEHYSRFMDAFQFIRDVALDWSESRYLYAEPMDYLVIARKDKNSDNWFLGGVTDEQSRSFSVTLDFLEAGRSYEATIYRDAEDADCFDNPQAYAIEKKTVSLQDTIDFTMAPGGGFAVSFKAL
;
A
#
# COMPACT_ATOMS: atom_id res chain seq x y z
N MET A 1 27.65 83.28 37.34
CA MET A 1 26.80 84.00 36.34
C MET A 1 26.72 83.15 35.06
N LYS A 2 25.63 82.57 34.82
CA LYS A 2 25.01 82.27 33.53
C LYS A 2 23.85 81.32 33.82
N ARG A 3 22.68 81.83 33.63
CA ARG A 3 21.39 81.03 33.72
C ARG A 3 21.26 80.13 32.55
N ILE A 4 20.90 78.87 32.76
CA ILE A 4 20.47 77.89 31.74
C ILE A 4 18.97 77.85 31.84
N LEU A 5 18.30 78.19 30.71
CA LEU A 5 16.86 78.00 30.49
C LEU A 5 16.65 76.62 30.03
N THR A 6 15.78 75.89 30.72
CA THR A 6 15.30 74.55 30.31
C THR A 6 14.02 74.71 29.50
N PHE A 7 14.03 74.32 28.25
CA PHE A 7 12.83 74.16 27.41
C PHE A 7 12.25 72.73 27.57
N ALA A 8 11.05 72.62 28.09
CA ALA A 8 10.28 71.42 28.12
C ALA A 8 9.49 71.30 26.78
N ALA A 9 9.86 70.32 25.96
CA ALA A 9 9.08 69.96 24.78
C ALA A 9 8.03 68.87 25.15
N VAL A 10 6.80 69.23 25.10
CA VAL A 10 5.64 68.28 25.20
C VAL A 10 5.46 67.60 23.85
N ALA A 11 5.85 66.33 23.76
CA ALA A 11 5.52 65.48 22.60
C ALA A 11 4.12 64.91 22.79
N ALA A 12 3.15 65.37 22.01
CA ALA A 12 1.83 64.74 21.89
C ALA A 12 1.97 63.50 21.04
N ILE A 13 1.87 62.33 21.67
CA ILE A 13 1.78 61.05 20.96
C ILE A 13 0.33 60.90 20.48
N LEU A 14 0.10 61.10 19.18
CA LEU A 14 -1.11 60.66 18.49
C LEU A 14 -1.07 59.14 18.41
N ALA A 15 -1.82 58.45 19.27
CA ALA A 15 -2.15 57.03 19.12
C ALA A 15 -3.16 56.94 17.99
N ALA A 16 -2.72 56.57 16.79
CA ALA A 16 -3.59 56.10 15.72
C ALA A 16 -4.13 54.73 16.11
N CYS A 17 -5.30 54.68 16.70
CA CYS A 17 -6.08 53.42 16.76
C CYS A 17 -6.48 53.05 15.34
N THR A 18 -5.76 52.11 14.75
CA THR A 18 -6.24 51.38 13.62
C THR A 18 -7.38 50.47 14.12
N THR A 19 -8.61 50.89 13.92
CA THR A 19 -9.79 50.04 14.09
C THR A 19 -9.80 49.06 12.93
N GLY A 20 -8.98 47.99 13.00
CA GLY A 20 -9.16 46.82 12.16
C GLY A 20 -10.49 46.19 12.55
N THR A 21 -11.36 45.98 11.56
CA THR A 21 -12.55 45.16 11.76
C THR A 21 -12.10 43.82 12.32
N PRO A 22 -12.68 43.33 13.42
CA PRO A 22 -12.27 42.01 13.95
C PRO A 22 -12.46 40.97 12.86
N ALA A 23 -11.48 40.07 12.70
CA ALA A 23 -11.54 38.99 11.74
C ALA A 23 -12.84 38.20 11.93
N SER A 24 -13.57 37.94 10.84
CA SER A 24 -14.75 37.08 10.90
C SER A 24 -14.29 35.64 11.06
N VAL A 25 -14.60 35.02 12.20
CA VAL A 25 -14.27 33.62 12.48
C VAL A 25 -15.57 32.85 12.63
N GLU A 26 -15.76 31.86 11.75
CA GLU A 26 -16.80 30.84 11.88
C GLU A 26 -16.14 29.52 12.25
N SER A 27 -16.68 28.77 13.22
CA SER A 27 -16.09 27.55 13.73
C SER A 27 -17.14 26.48 13.96
N TYR A 28 -16.86 25.25 13.50
CA TYR A 28 -17.71 24.08 13.61
C TYR A 28 -16.87 22.92 14.10
N SER A 29 -17.34 22.17 15.11
CA SER A 29 -16.59 21.07 15.72
C SER A 29 -17.37 19.77 15.61
N LEU A 30 -16.63 18.69 15.42
CA LEU A 30 -17.11 17.31 15.38
C LEU A 30 -16.34 16.48 16.41
N SER A 31 -17.03 15.67 17.22
CA SER A 31 -16.39 14.73 18.16
C SER A 31 -16.52 13.31 17.64
N SER A 32 -15.54 12.45 17.96
CA SER A 32 -15.67 10.99 17.75
C SER A 32 -16.82 10.41 18.60
N PRO A 33 -17.36 9.22 18.24
CA PRO A 33 -18.42 8.60 19.01
C PRO A 33 -18.08 8.38 20.49
N ASP A 34 -16.82 8.09 20.83
CA ASP A 34 -16.32 7.95 22.20
C ASP A 34 -15.92 9.27 22.88
N GLY A 35 -15.94 10.39 22.11
CA GLY A 35 -15.59 11.72 22.58
C GLY A 35 -14.10 11.98 22.81
N GLN A 36 -13.21 11.05 22.44
CA GLN A 36 -11.76 11.22 22.64
C GLN A 36 -11.11 12.11 21.58
N LEU A 37 -11.58 12.07 20.32
CA LEU A 37 -11.11 12.89 19.24
C LEU A 37 -12.07 14.04 18.97
N LYS A 38 -11.50 15.21 18.63
CA LYS A 38 -12.27 16.39 18.22
C LYS A 38 -11.63 17.03 16.99
N ALA A 39 -12.36 17.06 15.89
CA ALA A 39 -12.01 17.83 14.69
C ALA A 39 -12.72 19.17 14.73
N THR A 40 -12.01 20.25 14.37
CA THR A 40 -12.57 21.59 14.31
C THR A 40 -12.29 22.22 12.95
N PHE A 41 -13.35 22.52 12.20
CA PHE A 41 -13.27 23.37 11.00
C PHE A 41 -13.37 24.84 11.40
N THR A 42 -12.53 25.70 10.79
CA THR A 42 -12.59 27.15 10.96
C THR A 42 -12.55 27.86 9.61
N LEU A 43 -13.37 28.90 9.46
CA LEU A 43 -13.29 29.82 8.34
C LEU A 43 -12.89 31.20 8.90
N THR A 44 -11.65 31.62 8.68
CA THR A 44 -11.11 32.91 9.14
C THR A 44 -10.85 33.80 7.95
N ASP A 45 -11.56 34.91 7.84
CA ASP A 45 -11.48 35.85 6.70
C ASP A 45 -11.64 35.16 5.32
N GLY A 46 -12.50 34.15 5.28
CA GLY A 46 -12.77 33.37 4.06
C GLY A 46 -11.70 32.31 3.72
N VAL A 47 -10.76 32.00 4.63
CA VAL A 47 -9.75 30.94 4.49
C VAL A 47 -10.15 29.72 5.31
N PRO A 48 -10.41 28.57 4.68
CA PRO A 48 -10.81 27.33 5.37
C PRO A 48 -9.58 26.64 5.98
N ARG A 49 -9.72 26.20 7.23
CA ARG A 49 -8.72 25.41 7.98
C ARG A 49 -9.42 24.34 8.80
N TYR A 50 -8.64 23.34 9.21
CA TYR A 50 -9.08 22.35 10.20
C TYR A 50 -7.98 22.10 11.23
N SER A 51 -8.36 21.53 12.36
CA SER A 51 -7.44 21.00 13.38
C SER A 51 -8.01 19.70 13.95
N LEU A 52 -7.15 18.91 14.60
CA LEU A 52 -7.52 17.65 15.25
C LEU A 52 -6.84 17.56 16.61
N ASP A 53 -7.65 17.31 17.64
CA ASP A 53 -7.20 17.14 19.03
C ASP A 53 -7.60 15.75 19.55
N ARG A 54 -6.77 15.17 20.44
CA ARG A 54 -7.11 14.00 21.27
C ARG A 54 -7.12 14.42 22.73
N GLY A 55 -8.31 14.51 23.34
CA GLY A 55 -8.46 15.10 24.66
C GLY A 55 -7.92 16.53 24.68
N GLU A 56 -6.88 16.78 25.50
CA GLU A 56 -6.20 18.07 25.57
C GLU A 56 -4.95 18.17 24.68
N THR A 57 -4.58 17.07 24.00
CA THR A 57 -3.38 17.01 23.15
C THR A 57 -3.71 17.42 21.72
N ALA A 58 -3.07 18.46 21.21
CA ALA A 58 -3.16 18.84 19.80
C ALA A 58 -2.38 17.83 18.95
N VAL A 59 -3.04 17.22 17.97
CA VAL A 59 -2.43 16.29 17.01
C VAL A 59 -2.11 17.03 15.71
N VAL A 60 -3.11 17.71 15.13
CA VAL A 60 -2.95 18.55 13.94
C VAL A 60 -3.36 19.97 14.30
N LEU A 61 -2.42 20.89 14.17
CA LEU A 61 -2.64 22.33 14.36
C LEU A 61 -3.48 22.91 13.20
N PRO A 62 -4.02 24.14 13.30
CA PRO A 62 -4.80 24.74 12.22
C PRO A 62 -4.08 24.66 10.86
N SER A 63 -4.61 23.84 9.97
CA SER A 63 -4.04 23.43 8.69
C SER A 63 -4.93 23.87 7.53
N LEU A 64 -4.33 24.36 6.46
CA LEU A 64 -5.01 24.92 5.30
C LEU A 64 -5.75 23.82 4.53
N LEU A 65 -6.89 24.19 3.93
CA LEU A 65 -7.69 23.40 3.02
C LEU A 65 -7.89 24.17 1.71
N GLY A 66 -7.83 23.48 0.56
CA GLY A 66 -8.13 24.11 -0.72
C GLY A 66 -7.27 23.65 -1.89
N PHE A 67 -7.34 24.41 -2.99
CA PHE A 67 -6.69 24.07 -4.24
C PHE A 67 -6.17 25.29 -5.00
N ASP A 68 -5.08 25.09 -5.74
CA ASP A 68 -4.71 25.89 -6.90
C ASP A 68 -5.26 25.18 -8.16
N VAL A 69 -6.09 25.88 -8.93
CA VAL A 69 -6.89 25.30 -10.01
C VAL A 69 -6.67 26.07 -11.31
N ARG A 70 -6.60 25.33 -12.40
CA ARG A 70 -6.66 25.88 -13.75
C ARG A 70 -8.01 25.55 -14.38
N GLY A 71 -8.76 26.59 -14.77
CA GLY A 71 -9.99 26.45 -15.52
C GLY A 71 -9.77 25.93 -16.93
N THR A 72 -10.83 25.45 -17.57
CA THR A 72 -10.79 25.00 -18.96
C THR A 72 -10.36 26.13 -19.88
N VAL A 73 -9.36 25.88 -20.73
CA VAL A 73 -8.96 26.80 -21.79
C VAL A 73 -10.08 26.87 -22.84
N LYS A 74 -10.91 27.89 -22.74
CA LYS A 74 -11.85 28.26 -23.82
C LYS A 74 -11.26 29.44 -24.55
N SER A 75 -10.51 29.18 -25.63
CA SER A 75 -10.01 30.25 -26.46
C SER A 75 -10.89 30.39 -27.68
N GLU A 76 -11.57 31.52 -27.79
CA GLU A 76 -12.18 32.00 -29.04
C GLU A 76 -11.15 32.79 -29.89
N GLN A 77 -9.99 33.07 -29.32
CA GLN A 77 -8.92 33.81 -29.95
C GLN A 77 -7.71 32.92 -30.28
N LEU A 78 -7.22 33.07 -31.49
CA LEU A 78 -6.00 32.44 -31.92
C LEU A 78 -4.88 33.50 -31.98
N ASP A 79 -3.71 33.16 -31.52
CA ASP A 79 -2.52 33.97 -31.61
C ASP A 79 -1.77 33.63 -32.90
N PHE A 80 -1.70 34.62 -33.79
CA PHE A 80 -0.99 34.58 -35.06
C PHE A 80 0.30 35.42 -35.03
N SER A 81 0.75 35.86 -33.88
CA SER A 81 1.95 36.72 -33.74
C SER A 81 3.25 36.01 -34.09
N THR A 82 3.22 34.69 -34.17
CA THR A 82 4.33 33.84 -34.60
C THR A 82 3.89 32.92 -35.73
N ASP A 83 4.84 32.28 -36.44
CA ASP A 83 4.52 31.28 -37.48
C ASP A 83 3.73 30.06 -36.91
N ASN A 84 3.81 29.83 -35.62
CA ASN A 84 3.06 28.78 -34.92
C ASN A 84 1.74 29.36 -34.35
N VAL A 85 0.62 28.99 -34.94
CA VAL A 85 -0.71 29.38 -34.46
C VAL A 85 -1.02 28.63 -33.18
N ARG A 86 -1.39 29.34 -32.10
CA ARG A 86 -1.74 28.78 -30.81
C ARG A 86 -3.04 29.39 -30.27
N LYS A 87 -3.73 28.64 -29.43
CA LYS A 87 -4.87 29.18 -28.66
C LYS A 87 -4.35 30.03 -27.50
N LEU A 88 -4.93 31.20 -27.33
CA LEU A 88 -4.69 32.01 -26.13
C LEU A 88 -5.43 31.41 -24.94
N ASP A 89 -4.75 31.34 -23.81
CA ASP A 89 -5.37 30.94 -22.55
C ASP A 89 -6.25 32.10 -22.03
N THR A 90 -7.54 31.91 -22.07
CA THR A 90 -8.52 32.93 -21.65
C THR A 90 -9.03 32.68 -20.22
N GLN A 91 -8.64 31.58 -19.57
CA GLN A 91 -9.01 31.28 -18.20
C GLN A 91 -7.76 31.05 -17.34
N PRO A 92 -7.28 32.09 -16.64
CA PRO A 92 -6.11 31.98 -15.79
C PRO A 92 -6.39 31.05 -14.61
N SER A 93 -5.30 30.55 -13.99
CA SER A 93 -5.36 29.85 -12.71
C SER A 93 -6.07 30.70 -11.64
N PHE A 94 -6.77 30.05 -10.74
CA PHE A 94 -7.45 30.68 -9.63
C PHE A 94 -7.36 29.81 -8.38
N MET A 95 -7.51 30.45 -7.22
CA MET A 95 -7.38 29.80 -5.93
C MET A 95 -8.76 29.39 -5.37
N LEU A 96 -8.87 28.18 -4.87
CA LEU A 96 -9.98 27.69 -4.06
C LEU A 96 -9.51 27.44 -2.61
N ASP A 97 -8.83 28.40 -2.03
CA ASP A 97 -8.31 28.39 -0.66
C ASP A 97 -8.71 29.63 0.15
N ARG A 98 -9.45 30.56 -0.48
CA ARG A 98 -9.81 31.86 0.11
C ARG A 98 -11.05 32.45 -0.53
N GLY A 99 -11.58 33.50 0.13
CA GLY A 99 -12.74 34.24 -0.35
C GLY A 99 -14.06 33.51 -0.14
N PHE A 100 -14.08 32.50 0.71
CA PHE A 100 -15.25 31.69 1.01
C PHE A 100 -16.16 32.33 2.06
N GLU A 101 -17.42 31.92 2.02
CA GLU A 101 -18.40 31.98 3.09
C GLU A 101 -18.99 30.59 3.30
N VAL A 102 -19.47 30.30 4.51
CA VAL A 102 -20.23 29.09 4.76
C VAL A 102 -21.64 29.25 4.20
N ALA A 103 -21.98 28.44 3.22
CA ALA A 103 -23.33 28.42 2.61
C ALA A 103 -24.29 27.51 3.42
N GLY A 104 -23.75 26.55 4.18
CA GLY A 104 -24.54 25.67 5.03
C GLY A 104 -23.66 24.61 5.71
N THR A 105 -24.23 23.95 6.71
CA THR A 105 -23.62 22.79 7.38
C THR A 105 -24.64 21.67 7.52
N ARG A 106 -24.17 20.43 7.52
CA ARG A 106 -24.99 19.26 7.82
C ARG A 106 -24.20 18.32 8.72
N GLU A 107 -24.85 17.83 9.75
CA GLU A 107 -24.32 16.78 10.63
C GLU A 107 -25.07 15.46 10.37
N ASP A 108 -24.34 14.34 10.53
CA ASP A 108 -24.87 12.99 10.41
C ASP A 108 -24.05 12.05 11.28
N SER A 109 -24.48 10.78 11.42
CA SER A 109 -23.71 9.74 12.10
C SER A 109 -24.11 8.37 11.58
N ALA A 110 -23.20 7.40 11.71
CA ALA A 110 -23.48 6.01 11.40
C ALA A 110 -22.84 5.10 12.45
N ASP A 111 -23.47 3.94 12.67
CA ASP A 111 -22.95 2.85 13.47
C ASP A 111 -23.44 1.54 12.84
N GLU A 112 -22.59 0.96 12.00
CA GLU A 112 -22.90 -0.18 11.14
C GLU A 112 -21.88 -1.28 11.32
N LEU A 113 -22.31 -2.55 11.22
CA LEU A 113 -21.45 -3.72 11.07
C LEU A 113 -21.51 -4.18 9.62
N TRP A 114 -20.35 -4.54 9.06
CA TRP A 114 -20.26 -5.14 7.75
C TRP A 114 -19.28 -6.30 7.74
N GLU A 115 -19.53 -7.27 6.87
CA GLU A 115 -18.73 -8.49 6.73
C GLU A 115 -17.84 -8.35 5.49
N PRO A 116 -16.51 -8.46 5.63
CA PRO A 116 -15.62 -8.54 4.48
C PRO A 116 -15.73 -9.91 3.79
N VAL A 117 -15.55 -9.94 2.48
CA VAL A 117 -15.50 -11.20 1.70
C VAL A 117 -14.38 -12.10 2.21
N TRP A 118 -13.24 -11.50 2.50
CA TRP A 118 -12.08 -12.06 3.18
C TRP A 118 -11.44 -10.95 4.02
N GLY A 119 -10.70 -11.29 5.06
CA GLY A 119 -10.13 -10.24 5.93
C GLY A 119 -9.37 -10.74 7.14
N GLU A 120 -9.02 -9.79 7.96
CA GLU A 120 -8.38 -10.02 9.26
C GLU A 120 -9.41 -10.23 10.39
N GLU A 121 -10.70 -10.01 10.09
CA GLU A 121 -11.84 -10.09 11.02
C GLU A 121 -13.08 -10.51 10.22
N SER A 122 -14.00 -11.23 10.86
CA SER A 122 -15.27 -11.63 10.22
C SER A 122 -16.29 -10.50 10.15
N GLU A 123 -16.22 -9.53 11.06
CA GLU A 123 -17.08 -8.35 11.12
C GLU A 123 -16.25 -7.10 11.42
N ILE A 124 -16.51 -6.02 10.70
CA ILE A 124 -15.89 -4.72 10.90
C ILE A 124 -16.96 -3.69 11.26
N ARG A 125 -16.76 -2.97 12.37
CA ARG A 125 -17.65 -1.88 12.77
C ARG A 125 -17.23 -0.58 12.11
N SER A 126 -18.20 0.09 11.47
CA SER A 126 -18.06 1.45 10.95
C SER A 126 -18.90 2.39 11.82
N ASN A 127 -18.25 3.07 12.78
CA ASN A 127 -18.92 3.96 13.73
C ASN A 127 -18.27 5.34 13.69
N TYR A 128 -18.99 6.34 13.18
CA TYR A 128 -18.47 7.70 13.02
C TYR A 128 -19.56 8.77 13.18
N ASN A 129 -19.12 9.98 13.51
CA ASN A 129 -19.90 11.19 13.33
C ASN A 129 -19.42 11.93 12.07
N GLU A 130 -20.33 12.59 11.35
CA GLU A 130 -20.06 13.30 10.10
C GLU A 130 -20.43 14.77 10.21
N LEU A 131 -19.59 15.64 9.63
CA LEU A 131 -19.87 17.05 9.39
C LEU A 131 -19.57 17.38 7.94
N VAL A 132 -20.53 17.96 7.24
CA VAL A 132 -20.31 18.54 5.91
C VAL A 132 -20.41 20.05 6.02
N VAL A 133 -19.38 20.78 5.57
CA VAL A 133 -19.34 22.22 5.48
C VAL A 133 -19.40 22.62 4.02
N SER A 134 -20.53 23.24 3.60
CA SER A 134 -20.71 23.75 2.24
C SER A 134 -20.17 25.18 2.13
N LEU A 135 -19.20 25.38 1.25
CA LEU A 135 -18.51 26.63 1.00
C LEU A 135 -18.92 27.23 -0.35
N ARG A 136 -19.11 28.54 -0.37
CA ARG A 136 -19.31 29.32 -1.61
C ARG A 136 -18.27 30.43 -1.68
N GLN A 137 -17.53 30.50 -2.77
CA GLN A 137 -16.61 31.60 -3.01
C GLN A 137 -17.38 32.85 -3.43
N LYS A 138 -17.25 33.93 -2.66
CA LYS A 138 -18.13 35.13 -2.76
C LYS A 138 -18.14 35.79 -4.13
N GLU A 139 -16.96 35.93 -4.74
CA GLU A 139 -16.81 36.66 -6.01
C GLU A 139 -17.17 35.80 -7.22
N SER A 140 -16.81 34.53 -7.21
CA SER A 140 -16.93 33.62 -8.36
C SER A 140 -18.20 32.77 -8.32
N GLY A 141 -18.81 32.61 -7.14
CA GLY A 141 -19.95 31.72 -6.92
C GLY A 141 -19.63 30.24 -6.97
N ARG A 142 -18.30 29.85 -7.02
CA ARG A 142 -17.87 28.46 -7.05
C ARG A 142 -18.20 27.81 -5.72
N LEU A 143 -18.59 26.53 -5.80
CA LEU A 143 -18.99 25.72 -4.66
C LEU A 143 -17.94 24.64 -4.37
N MET A 144 -17.71 24.37 -3.10
CA MET A 144 -16.86 23.29 -2.60
C MET A 144 -17.37 22.85 -1.25
N ASP A 145 -17.74 21.59 -1.11
CA ASP A 145 -18.08 21.00 0.17
C ASP A 145 -16.84 20.32 0.76
N ILE A 146 -16.70 20.37 2.08
CA ILE A 146 -15.70 19.60 2.82
C ILE A 146 -16.45 18.68 3.75
N ARG A 147 -16.27 17.37 3.54
CA ARG A 147 -16.91 16.32 4.34
C ARG A 147 -15.90 15.76 5.31
N PHE A 148 -16.20 15.78 6.58
CA PHE A 148 -15.42 15.18 7.67
C PHE A 148 -16.17 13.99 8.24
N ARG A 149 -15.49 12.86 8.43
CA ARG A 149 -15.92 11.70 9.22
C ARG A 149 -14.93 11.47 10.33
N LEU A 150 -15.39 11.46 11.55
CA LEU A 150 -14.56 11.27 12.72
C LEU A 150 -14.95 9.97 13.43
N PHE A 151 -14.02 9.01 13.35
CA PHE A 151 -14.08 7.70 14.01
C PHE A 151 -13.35 7.77 15.36
N ASN A 152 -13.40 6.70 16.15
CA ASN A 152 -12.65 6.61 17.41
C ASN A 152 -11.13 6.49 17.20
N ASP A 153 -10.72 5.98 16.04
CA ASP A 153 -9.34 5.72 15.63
C ASP A 153 -8.78 6.75 14.63
N GLY A 154 -9.56 7.80 14.28
CA GLY A 154 -9.04 8.85 13.40
C GLY A 154 -10.08 9.65 12.62
N LEU A 155 -9.56 10.56 11.83
CA LEU A 155 -10.29 11.48 10.97
C LEU A 155 -10.11 11.11 9.49
N GLY A 156 -11.21 11.03 8.74
CA GLY A 156 -11.23 11.10 7.29
C GLY A 156 -11.89 12.40 6.83
N PHE A 157 -11.32 13.09 5.83
CA PHE A 157 -11.99 14.18 5.17
C PHE A 157 -11.72 14.18 3.67
N ARG A 158 -12.67 14.73 2.90
CA ARG A 158 -12.54 14.87 1.45
C ARG A 158 -13.24 16.12 0.95
N TYR A 159 -12.87 16.53 -0.23
CA TYR A 159 -13.55 17.61 -0.94
C TYR A 159 -14.56 17.04 -1.92
N GLU A 160 -15.71 17.71 -2.01
CA GLU A 160 -16.77 17.41 -2.98
C GLU A 160 -17.09 18.68 -3.76
N PHE A 161 -17.16 18.57 -5.08
CA PHE A 161 -17.50 19.66 -5.98
C PHE A 161 -18.91 19.42 -6.52
N PRO A 162 -19.94 20.11 -5.99
CA PRO A 162 -21.33 19.89 -6.38
C PRO A 162 -21.58 20.23 -7.86
N ASP A 163 -22.65 19.68 -8.42
CA ASP A 163 -23.19 20.06 -9.73
C ASP A 163 -23.82 21.47 -9.72
N ASN A 164 -24.23 21.96 -10.89
CA ASN A 164 -24.93 23.24 -11.07
C ASN A 164 -24.16 24.46 -10.53
N GLN A 165 -22.88 24.53 -10.81
CA GLN A 165 -21.98 25.62 -10.43
C GLN A 165 -21.19 26.18 -11.63
N PRO A 166 -20.52 27.35 -11.50
CA PRO A 166 -19.70 27.93 -12.57
C PRO A 166 -18.47 27.06 -12.93
N LEU A 167 -18.01 26.20 -12.01
CA LEU A 167 -16.88 25.29 -12.23
C LEU A 167 -17.43 23.97 -12.79
N VAL A 168 -17.09 23.65 -14.04
CA VAL A 168 -17.59 22.44 -14.72
C VAL A 168 -16.46 21.44 -14.94
N TYR A 169 -15.48 21.80 -15.75
CA TYR A 169 -14.28 21.00 -16.00
C TYR A 169 -13.03 21.80 -15.64
N PHE A 170 -12.11 21.21 -14.92
CA PHE A 170 -10.93 21.91 -14.45
C PHE A 170 -9.74 20.94 -14.21
N ALA A 171 -8.55 21.50 -14.28
CA ALA A 171 -7.34 20.79 -13.90
C ALA A 171 -6.82 21.31 -12.55
N LEU A 172 -6.26 20.43 -11.74
CA LEU A 172 -5.56 20.79 -10.51
C LEU A 172 -4.10 21.13 -10.83
N ASN A 173 -3.64 22.30 -10.41
CA ASN A 173 -2.22 22.61 -10.33
C ASN A 173 -1.65 21.99 -9.05
N GLU A 174 -2.32 22.24 -7.90
CA GLU A 174 -1.92 21.69 -6.60
C GLU A 174 -3.16 21.50 -5.68
N GLU A 175 -3.10 20.48 -4.84
CA GLU A 175 -3.92 20.38 -3.64
C GLU A 175 -3.16 21.02 -2.48
N LEU A 176 -3.80 21.97 -1.79
CA LEU A 176 -3.15 22.77 -0.75
C LEU A 176 -3.42 22.26 0.67
N THR A 177 -3.91 21.05 0.79
CA THR A 177 -4.16 20.38 2.07
C THR A 177 -2.90 20.31 2.90
N GLU A 178 -2.97 20.83 4.12
CA GLU A 178 -1.88 20.79 5.11
C GLU A 178 -2.23 19.84 6.27
N PHE A 179 -1.17 19.36 6.94
CA PHE A 179 -1.18 18.60 8.18
C PHE A 179 -0.07 19.15 9.07
N ASN A 180 -0.34 20.29 9.74
CA ASN A 180 0.65 20.96 10.58
C ASN A 180 0.76 20.25 11.93
N MET A 181 1.88 19.56 12.18
CA MET A 181 2.07 18.78 13.41
C MET A 181 2.47 19.68 14.58
N ALA A 182 2.04 19.28 15.79
CA ALA A 182 2.31 20.06 16.99
C ALA A 182 3.79 20.00 17.45
N GLY A 183 4.56 18.98 17.02
CA GLY A 183 5.96 18.78 17.41
C GLY A 183 6.82 18.21 16.29
N ASP A 184 8.13 18.17 16.53
CA ASP A 184 9.11 17.47 15.68
C ASP A 184 9.07 15.98 16.03
N ASN A 185 8.03 15.30 15.53
CA ASN A 185 7.70 13.93 15.86
C ASN A 185 8.74 12.95 15.30
N GLU A 186 8.99 11.84 16.01
CA GLU A 186 9.62 10.66 15.43
C GLU A 186 8.77 10.17 14.24
N CYS A 187 9.42 9.70 13.17
CA CYS A 187 8.72 9.25 11.99
C CYS A 187 9.43 8.10 11.27
N TRP A 188 8.64 7.21 10.68
CA TRP A 188 9.07 6.13 9.80
C TRP A 188 8.60 6.45 8.39
N TRP A 189 9.54 6.49 7.45
CA TRP A 189 9.27 7.02 6.11
C TRP A 189 10.12 6.35 5.04
N ILE A 190 9.63 6.41 3.81
CA ILE A 190 10.39 6.13 2.59
C ILE A 190 10.36 7.37 1.68
N PRO A 191 11.35 7.55 0.78
CA PRO A 191 11.38 8.65 -0.17
C PRO A 191 10.09 8.81 -0.95
N GLY A 192 9.63 10.05 -1.08
CA GLY A 192 8.50 10.40 -1.95
C GLY A 192 8.90 10.28 -3.42
N ASP A 193 8.28 9.33 -4.13
CA ASP A 193 8.61 8.96 -5.50
C ASP A 193 7.32 8.74 -6.31
N TYR A 194 7.31 9.15 -7.59
CA TYR A 194 6.14 9.04 -8.45
C TYR A 194 5.96 7.67 -9.11
N ASP A 195 6.99 6.81 -9.01
CA ASP A 195 7.03 5.54 -9.74
C ASP A 195 7.19 4.32 -8.84
N THR A 196 7.83 4.44 -7.66
CA THR A 196 8.07 3.28 -6.80
C THR A 196 7.88 3.58 -5.33
N GLN A 197 7.61 2.53 -4.55
CA GLN A 197 7.60 2.51 -3.08
C GLN A 197 8.58 1.46 -2.52
N GLU A 198 9.44 0.94 -3.37
CA GLU A 198 10.36 -0.13 -3.04
C GLU A 198 11.65 0.43 -2.43
N TYR A 199 11.52 0.99 -1.24
CA TYR A 199 12.59 1.48 -0.39
C TYR A 199 12.54 0.83 0.99
N GLU A 200 13.68 0.70 1.64
CA GLU A 200 13.70 0.43 3.08
C GLU A 200 13.22 1.66 3.86
N TYR A 201 12.51 1.42 4.97
CA TYR A 201 12.07 2.52 5.83
C TYR A 201 13.23 3.13 6.60
N ALA A 202 13.24 4.46 6.68
CA ALA A 202 14.07 5.22 7.60
C ALA A 202 13.29 5.56 8.87
N HIS A 203 14.02 5.65 9.98
CA HIS A 203 13.51 6.15 11.24
C HIS A 203 14.29 7.42 11.63
N THR A 204 13.60 8.55 11.69
CA THR A 204 14.18 9.88 12.03
C THR A 204 13.15 10.72 12.77
N THR A 205 13.43 12.03 12.97
CA THR A 205 12.39 13.02 13.23
C THR A 205 11.97 13.71 11.94
N LEU A 206 10.87 14.49 11.95
CA LEU A 206 10.44 15.29 10.81
C LEU A 206 11.56 16.21 10.29
N SER A 207 12.31 16.83 11.20
CA SER A 207 13.45 17.71 10.84
C SER A 207 14.63 16.96 10.25
N GLY A 208 14.77 15.66 10.52
CA GLY A 208 15.85 14.79 10.03
C GLY A 208 15.67 14.26 8.62
N ILE A 209 14.45 14.26 8.07
CA ILE A 209 14.12 13.65 6.76
C ILE A 209 15.05 14.13 5.65
N LYS A 210 15.23 15.43 5.53
CA LYS A 210 16.05 16.02 4.45
C LYS A 210 17.53 15.62 4.50
N GLU A 211 18.08 15.49 5.70
CA GLU A 211 19.47 15.12 5.92
C GLU A 211 19.71 13.67 5.52
N HIS A 212 18.79 12.77 5.91
CA HIS A 212 18.89 11.33 5.68
C HIS A 212 18.26 10.85 4.36
N PHE A 213 17.75 11.75 3.53
CA PHE A 213 17.07 11.35 2.28
C PHE A 213 17.95 10.51 1.35
N LEU A 214 19.20 10.94 1.15
CA LEU A 214 20.12 10.23 0.25
C LEU A 214 20.62 8.89 0.82
N ASP A 215 20.66 8.75 2.14
CA ASP A 215 21.05 7.50 2.81
C ASP A 215 20.04 6.39 2.56
N ASN A 216 18.78 6.79 2.27
CA ASN A 216 17.67 5.88 2.00
C ASN A 216 17.39 5.65 0.53
N MET A 217 18.14 6.30 -0.36
CA MET A 217 17.98 6.05 -1.79
C MET A 217 18.62 4.72 -2.18
N ARG A 218 17.85 3.89 -2.87
CA ARG A 218 18.31 2.64 -3.47
C ARG A 218 17.93 2.65 -4.94
N GLY A 219 18.78 2.10 -5.82
CA GLY A 219 18.47 1.99 -7.24
C GLY A 219 17.29 1.04 -7.48
N ASN A 220 16.38 1.44 -8.36
CA ASN A 220 15.25 0.65 -8.80
C ASN A 220 15.10 0.75 -10.33
N SER A 221 14.29 -0.11 -10.93
CA SER A 221 13.99 -0.14 -12.38
C SER A 221 13.27 1.12 -12.86
N SER A 222 12.51 1.78 -11.99
CA SER A 222 11.84 3.05 -12.21
C SER A 222 11.88 3.91 -10.96
N GLN A 223 12.34 5.18 -11.09
CA GLN A 223 12.48 6.09 -9.95
C GLN A 223 12.30 7.55 -10.37
N THR A 224 11.37 8.24 -9.75
CA THR A 224 11.20 9.70 -9.89
C THR A 224 10.94 10.36 -8.54
N PRO A 225 11.98 10.46 -7.67
CA PRO A 225 11.83 11.17 -6.40
C PRO A 225 11.67 12.67 -6.66
N PHE A 226 10.65 13.28 -6.06
CA PHE A 226 10.28 14.65 -6.41
C PHE A 226 10.95 15.72 -5.53
N ASN A 227 11.34 15.39 -4.29
CA ASN A 227 11.96 16.34 -3.35
C ASN A 227 12.66 15.60 -2.21
N LYS A 228 13.77 16.14 -1.69
CA LYS A 228 14.49 15.61 -0.51
C LYS A 228 13.71 15.74 0.81
N GLU A 229 12.64 16.50 0.84
CA GLU A 229 11.69 16.62 1.95
C GLU A 229 10.37 15.89 1.63
N GLY A 230 10.35 15.13 0.51
CA GLY A 230 9.20 14.33 0.07
C GLY A 230 9.19 12.94 0.69
N VAL A 231 8.01 12.50 1.15
CA VAL A 231 7.80 11.16 1.69
C VAL A 231 6.54 10.51 1.10
N GLN A 232 6.52 9.18 1.09
CA GLN A 232 5.33 8.40 0.74
C GLN A 232 4.30 8.42 1.88
N THR A 233 3.05 8.06 1.56
CA THR A 233 2.04 7.62 2.54
C THR A 233 1.89 6.08 2.44
N ALA A 234 1.46 5.32 3.47
CA ALA A 234 1.10 5.79 4.80
C ALA A 234 2.35 6.28 5.56
N PHE A 235 2.28 7.50 6.04
CA PHE A 235 3.37 8.15 6.75
C PHE A 235 3.13 8.07 8.27
N LEU A 236 3.93 7.27 8.95
CA LEU A 236 3.80 6.99 10.38
C LEU A 236 4.66 7.93 11.23
N MET A 237 4.07 8.43 12.30
CA MET A 237 4.74 9.27 13.30
C MET A 237 4.41 8.81 14.72
N LYS A 238 5.29 9.15 15.66
CA LYS A 238 5.07 9.03 17.10
C LYS A 238 5.29 10.38 17.76
N THR A 239 4.28 10.90 18.46
CA THR A 239 4.40 12.20 19.15
C THR A 239 5.17 12.09 20.45
N ALA A 240 5.63 13.22 20.99
CA ALA A 240 6.31 13.26 22.28
C ALA A 240 5.43 12.75 23.44
N GLU A 241 4.10 12.83 23.30
CA GLU A 241 3.12 12.31 24.25
C GLU A 241 2.87 10.81 24.08
N GLY A 242 3.51 10.17 23.10
CA GLY A 242 3.40 8.73 22.81
C GLY A 242 2.22 8.32 21.94
N LEU A 243 1.54 9.27 21.29
CA LEU A 243 0.51 8.95 20.31
C LEU A 243 1.14 8.50 18.99
N TYR A 244 0.60 7.43 18.38
CA TYR A 244 0.91 7.02 17.03
C TYR A 244 -0.05 7.70 16.07
N VAL A 245 0.49 8.34 15.04
CA VAL A 245 -0.28 9.11 14.05
C VAL A 245 0.13 8.68 12.65
N THR A 246 -0.84 8.30 11.83
CA THR A 246 -0.57 7.96 10.43
C THR A 246 -1.36 8.86 9.49
N ILE A 247 -0.66 9.51 8.56
CA ILE A 247 -1.27 10.25 7.46
C ILE A 247 -1.31 9.35 6.22
N HIS A 248 -2.51 9.17 5.65
CA HIS A 248 -2.72 8.35 4.47
C HIS A 248 -3.90 8.88 3.64
N GLU A 249 -4.32 8.11 2.64
CA GLU A 249 -5.52 8.36 1.84
C GLU A 249 -6.37 7.08 1.72
N ALA A 250 -7.67 7.26 1.48
CA ALA A 250 -8.59 6.14 1.28
C ALA A 250 -9.47 6.38 0.04
N ALA A 251 -9.89 5.29 -0.59
CA ALA A 251 -10.76 5.31 -1.78
C ALA A 251 -10.16 6.14 -2.93
N LEU A 252 -8.93 5.83 -3.32
CA LEU A 252 -8.24 6.48 -4.45
C LEU A 252 -8.87 6.04 -5.78
N VAL A 253 -9.75 6.87 -6.30
CA VAL A 253 -10.51 6.66 -7.54
C VAL A 253 -10.52 7.95 -8.33
N ASP A 254 -10.18 7.87 -9.62
CA ASP A 254 -10.15 8.98 -10.59
C ASP A 254 -9.41 10.24 -10.06
N TYR A 255 -8.29 9.99 -9.40
CA TYR A 255 -7.47 11.04 -8.79
C TYR A 255 -6.00 10.57 -8.70
N PRO A 256 -5.00 11.46 -8.72
CA PRO A 256 -3.61 11.07 -8.54
C PRO A 256 -3.31 10.71 -7.07
N CYS A 257 -2.34 9.83 -6.90
CA CYS A 257 -1.86 9.42 -5.58
C CYS A 257 -1.25 10.60 -4.79
N MET A 258 -1.50 10.64 -3.49
CA MET A 258 -0.97 11.63 -2.57
C MET A 258 0.36 11.18 -1.95
N HIS A 259 1.41 11.94 -2.15
CA HIS A 259 2.62 11.98 -1.35
C HIS A 259 2.56 13.17 -0.38
N LEU A 260 3.58 13.33 0.44
CA LEU A 260 3.67 14.44 1.40
C LEU A 260 4.98 15.18 1.22
N LEU A 261 4.93 16.50 1.33
CA LEU A 261 6.09 17.37 1.42
C LEU A 261 6.23 17.89 2.85
N VAL A 262 7.31 17.52 3.54
CA VAL A 262 7.55 17.82 4.95
C VAL A 262 8.47 19.03 5.09
N ASN A 263 8.04 20.06 5.81
CA ASN A 263 8.89 21.16 6.21
C ASN A 263 9.40 20.93 7.63
N GLY A 264 10.57 20.32 7.75
CA GLY A 264 11.17 19.99 9.05
C GLY A 264 11.54 21.18 9.95
N ARG A 265 11.42 22.44 9.46
CA ARG A 265 11.64 23.63 10.30
C ARG A 265 10.38 24.09 11.02
N THR A 266 9.23 23.80 10.47
CA THR A 266 7.92 24.24 10.98
C THR A 266 7.05 23.10 11.42
N ASN A 267 7.46 21.85 11.20
CA ASN A 267 6.68 20.62 11.35
C ASN A 267 5.39 20.63 10.50
N GLY A 268 5.38 21.46 9.46
CA GLY A 268 4.28 21.54 8.50
C GLY A 268 4.43 20.45 7.45
N ILE A 269 3.36 19.75 7.18
CA ILE A 269 3.27 18.72 6.14
C ILE A 269 2.22 19.18 5.15
N ARG A 270 2.48 19.01 3.84
CA ARG A 270 1.54 19.36 2.77
C ARG A 270 1.35 18.20 1.82
N ALA A 271 0.12 18.00 1.35
CA ALA A 271 -0.18 17.09 0.27
C ALA A 271 0.63 17.44 -0.99
N TRP A 272 1.13 16.43 -1.67
CA TRP A 272 1.87 16.55 -2.90
C TRP A 272 1.43 15.45 -3.87
N LEU A 273 0.73 15.81 -4.93
CA LEU A 273 0.13 14.86 -5.84
C LEU A 273 1.08 14.52 -7.00
N THR A 274 0.96 13.29 -7.53
CA THR A 274 1.71 12.87 -8.72
C THR A 274 1.17 13.59 -9.95
N PRO A 275 2.02 14.28 -10.73
CA PRO A 275 1.60 14.99 -11.94
C PRO A 275 1.39 14.03 -13.13
N ASP A 276 0.67 14.52 -14.14
CA ASP A 276 0.70 13.98 -15.50
C ASP A 276 1.90 14.55 -16.31
N ALA A 277 2.03 14.12 -17.58
CA ALA A 277 3.09 14.59 -18.48
C ALA A 277 3.07 16.10 -18.77
N GLN A 278 1.99 16.80 -18.48
CA GLN A 278 1.84 18.24 -18.64
C GLN A 278 2.06 18.99 -17.32
N GLY A 279 2.25 18.28 -16.22
CA GLY A 279 2.45 18.81 -14.87
C GLY A 279 1.15 19.06 -14.11
N PHE A 280 -0.02 18.68 -14.65
CA PHE A 280 -1.28 18.76 -13.90
C PHE A 280 -1.40 17.62 -12.90
N LYS A 281 -1.99 17.94 -11.74
CA LYS A 281 -2.17 17.00 -10.65
C LYS A 281 -3.51 16.23 -10.71
N GLY A 282 -4.34 16.52 -11.67
CA GLY A 282 -5.61 15.84 -11.89
C GLY A 282 -6.54 16.65 -12.76
N ASN A 283 -7.46 15.97 -13.44
CA ASN A 283 -8.49 16.56 -14.29
C ASN A 283 -9.84 16.11 -13.75
N LEU A 284 -10.69 17.07 -13.38
CA LEU A 284 -11.97 16.82 -12.74
C LEU A 284 -13.13 17.46 -13.51
N GLN A 285 -14.28 16.80 -13.46
CA GLN A 285 -15.54 17.34 -13.97
C GLN A 285 -16.59 17.23 -12.87
N THR A 286 -17.30 18.34 -12.60
CA THR A 286 -18.37 18.36 -11.60
C THR A 286 -19.62 17.60 -12.10
N PRO A 287 -20.32 16.84 -11.23
CA PRO A 287 -19.97 16.62 -9.82
C PRO A 287 -18.74 15.73 -9.66
N ALA A 288 -17.86 16.06 -8.70
CA ALA A 288 -16.64 15.32 -8.44
C ALA A 288 -16.37 15.21 -6.93
N LYS A 289 -15.60 14.19 -6.54
CA LYS A 289 -15.10 14.03 -5.17
C LYS A 289 -13.63 13.59 -5.21
N THR A 290 -12.84 14.05 -4.25
CA THR A 290 -11.49 13.57 -4.07
C THR A 290 -11.48 12.27 -3.27
N PRO A 291 -10.37 11.50 -3.25
CA PRO A 291 -10.13 10.51 -2.20
C PRO A 291 -10.20 11.14 -0.81
N TRP A 292 -10.39 10.30 0.20
CA TRP A 292 -10.31 10.74 1.58
C TRP A 292 -8.85 10.99 1.98
N ARG A 293 -8.60 12.08 2.67
CA ARG A 293 -7.38 12.32 3.43
C ARG A 293 -7.59 11.81 4.84
N THR A 294 -6.68 10.98 5.34
CA THR A 294 -6.85 10.31 6.63
C THR A 294 -5.77 10.72 7.62
N VAL A 295 -6.16 10.87 8.89
CA VAL A 295 -5.28 11.03 10.03
C VAL A 295 -5.72 10.04 11.09
N GLN A 296 -5.06 8.88 11.15
CA GLN A 296 -5.28 7.89 12.22
C GLN A 296 -4.53 8.35 13.48
N VAL A 297 -5.14 8.12 14.65
CA VAL A 297 -4.57 8.50 15.94
C VAL A 297 -4.84 7.40 16.96
N ALA A 298 -3.78 6.77 17.45
CA ALA A 298 -3.86 5.67 18.40
C ALA A 298 -2.97 5.92 19.63
N PRO A 299 -3.37 5.52 20.84
CA PRO A 299 -2.56 5.66 22.04
C PRO A 299 -1.49 4.58 22.18
N SER A 300 -1.52 3.54 21.34
CA SER A 300 -0.53 2.46 21.29
C SER A 300 -0.33 1.95 19.87
N ALA A 301 0.81 1.32 19.61
CA ALA A 301 1.13 0.70 18.35
C ALA A 301 0.13 -0.44 18.01
N THR A 302 -0.30 -1.21 19.01
CA THR A 302 -1.27 -2.30 18.82
C THR A 302 -2.66 -1.79 18.44
N GLU A 303 -3.10 -0.66 19.01
CA GLU A 303 -4.37 -0.05 18.63
C GLU A 303 -4.31 0.59 17.22
N LEU A 304 -3.13 1.09 16.81
CA LEU A 304 -2.94 1.56 15.43
C LEU A 304 -3.13 0.43 14.41
N LEU A 305 -2.53 -0.75 14.67
CA LEU A 305 -2.69 -1.94 13.82
C LEU A 305 -4.13 -2.45 13.76
N ALA A 306 -4.90 -2.25 14.82
CA ALA A 306 -6.30 -2.63 14.90
C ALA A 306 -7.24 -1.67 14.15
N SER A 307 -6.74 -0.51 13.68
CA SER A 307 -7.57 0.47 12.97
C SER A 307 -8.12 -0.09 11.65
N ARG A 308 -9.39 0.19 11.39
CA ARG A 308 -10.06 -0.14 10.12
C ARG A 308 -10.57 1.12 9.41
N LEU A 309 -10.05 2.28 9.78
CA LEU A 309 -10.48 3.58 9.25
C LEU A 309 -10.40 3.63 7.72
N VAL A 310 -9.29 3.18 7.13
CA VAL A 310 -9.09 3.23 5.67
C VAL A 310 -10.11 2.36 4.95
N LEU A 311 -10.40 1.16 5.45
CA LEU A 311 -11.44 0.29 4.89
C LEU A 311 -12.83 0.93 5.05
N ASN A 312 -13.14 1.48 6.24
CA ASN A 312 -14.43 2.09 6.54
C ASN A 312 -14.77 3.33 5.71
N LEU A 313 -13.77 4.00 5.15
CA LEU A 313 -13.94 5.15 4.25
C LEU A 313 -14.20 4.77 2.79
N ASN A 314 -14.06 3.49 2.43
CA ASN A 314 -14.40 2.99 1.10
C ASN A 314 -15.89 2.65 0.98
N GLU A 315 -16.40 2.68 -0.24
CA GLU A 315 -17.78 2.29 -0.54
C GLU A 315 -17.97 0.77 -0.28
N PRO A 316 -19.18 0.32 0.01
CA PRO A 316 -19.51 -1.11 0.07
C PRO A 316 -19.12 -1.87 -1.18
N CYS A 317 -19.09 -3.20 -1.10
CA CYS A 317 -18.81 -4.07 -2.24
C CYS A 317 -19.69 -3.73 -3.44
N ALA A 318 -19.06 -3.52 -4.60
CA ALA A 318 -19.71 -3.15 -5.86
C ALA A 318 -20.06 -4.37 -6.75
N LEU A 319 -19.68 -5.58 -6.32
CA LEU A 319 -19.91 -6.81 -7.08
C LEU A 319 -21.21 -7.48 -6.60
N ASP A 320 -22.07 -7.87 -7.54
CA ASP A 320 -23.34 -8.55 -7.25
C ASP A 320 -23.14 -10.01 -6.79
N ASP A 321 -22.08 -10.66 -7.25
CA ASP A 321 -21.69 -12.03 -6.89
C ASP A 321 -20.21 -12.06 -6.52
N VAL A 322 -19.91 -12.52 -5.30
CA VAL A 322 -18.56 -12.69 -4.75
C VAL A 322 -18.23 -14.15 -4.44
N SER A 323 -19.11 -15.09 -4.78
CA SER A 323 -18.97 -16.51 -4.43
C SER A 323 -17.74 -17.18 -5.08
N TRP A 324 -17.20 -16.59 -6.13
CA TRP A 324 -16.02 -17.06 -6.86
C TRP A 324 -14.70 -16.49 -6.25
N ILE A 325 -14.79 -15.52 -5.34
CA ILE A 325 -13.63 -14.91 -4.69
C ILE A 325 -13.31 -15.68 -3.41
N HIS A 326 -12.09 -16.17 -3.29
CA HIS A 326 -11.65 -16.96 -2.14
C HIS A 326 -10.15 -16.77 -1.91
N PRO A 327 -9.69 -16.89 -0.66
CA PRO A 327 -8.26 -16.91 -0.35
C PRO A 327 -7.54 -18.07 -1.05
N VAL A 328 -6.28 -17.83 -1.44
CA VAL A 328 -5.45 -18.76 -2.22
C VAL A 328 -4.08 -18.94 -1.58
N LYS A 329 -3.73 -20.17 -1.27
CA LYS A 329 -2.37 -20.57 -0.90
C LYS A 329 -1.65 -21.12 -2.13
N TYR A 330 -0.55 -20.51 -2.54
CA TYR A 330 0.10 -20.85 -3.79
C TYR A 330 1.62 -21.00 -3.68
N MET A 331 2.20 -21.66 -4.65
CA MET A 331 3.63 -21.70 -4.91
C MET A 331 3.94 -21.03 -6.25
N GLY A 332 5.19 -20.80 -6.59
CA GLY A 332 5.51 -20.15 -7.86
C GLY A 332 6.84 -20.61 -8.46
N VAL A 333 6.81 -20.86 -9.78
CA VAL A 333 7.96 -20.82 -10.65
C VAL A 333 8.36 -19.34 -10.80
N TRP A 334 9.19 -18.86 -9.88
CA TRP A 334 9.49 -17.45 -9.68
C TRP A 334 10.84 -17.21 -9.00
N TRP A 335 11.08 -17.80 -7.80
CA TRP A 335 12.25 -17.50 -6.97
C TRP A 335 13.57 -17.83 -7.64
N GLU A 336 13.63 -18.91 -8.41
CA GLU A 336 14.82 -19.32 -9.17
C GLU A 336 15.28 -18.23 -10.15
N MET A 337 14.32 -17.53 -10.75
CA MET A 337 14.61 -16.49 -11.72
C MET A 337 15.03 -15.20 -11.01
N ILE A 338 14.37 -14.84 -9.93
CA ILE A 338 14.72 -13.69 -9.07
C ILE A 338 16.13 -13.87 -8.49
N ALA A 339 16.44 -15.05 -7.99
CA ALA A 339 17.77 -15.35 -7.43
C ALA A 339 18.86 -15.53 -8.49
N GLY A 340 18.50 -15.71 -9.77
CA GLY A 340 19.41 -15.91 -10.88
C GLY A 340 19.83 -17.37 -11.13
N ALA A 341 19.13 -18.33 -10.53
CA ALA A 341 19.33 -19.76 -10.80
C ALA A 341 18.74 -20.19 -12.15
N GLY A 342 17.73 -19.48 -12.66
CA GLY A 342 17.07 -19.71 -13.92
C GLY A 342 16.74 -18.43 -14.68
N THR A 343 15.94 -18.55 -15.77
CA THR A 343 15.57 -17.42 -16.62
C THR A 343 14.08 -17.41 -16.95
N TRP A 344 13.51 -16.20 -17.12
CA TRP A 344 12.16 -16.00 -17.71
C TRP A 344 12.17 -16.24 -19.22
N ASN A 345 13.29 -15.91 -19.91
CA ASN A 345 13.42 -16.05 -21.36
C ASN A 345 13.75 -17.49 -21.77
N TYR A 346 13.16 -17.90 -22.89
CA TYR A 346 13.37 -19.23 -23.47
C TYR A 346 14.71 -19.36 -24.19
N THR A 347 15.19 -18.28 -24.81
CA THR A 347 16.36 -18.32 -25.71
C THR A 347 17.27 -17.11 -25.53
N ASP A 348 18.55 -17.27 -25.82
CA ASP A 348 19.54 -16.19 -25.90
C ASP A 348 19.80 -15.75 -27.36
N ASN A 349 19.06 -16.26 -28.33
CA ASN A 349 19.26 -15.96 -29.75
C ASN A 349 18.78 -14.55 -30.15
N PHE A 350 17.88 -13.93 -29.38
CA PHE A 350 17.27 -12.65 -29.72
C PHE A 350 17.74 -11.55 -28.78
N GLN A 351 18.21 -10.42 -29.35
CA GLN A 351 18.50 -9.20 -28.60
C GLN A 351 17.34 -8.20 -28.67
N SER A 352 16.37 -8.44 -29.54
CA SER A 352 15.18 -7.62 -29.70
C SER A 352 14.04 -8.47 -30.24
N VAL A 353 12.89 -8.38 -29.58
CA VAL A 353 11.68 -9.12 -29.93
C VAL A 353 10.67 -8.19 -30.59
N LYS A 354 10.05 -8.71 -31.67
CA LYS A 354 8.87 -8.11 -32.30
C LYS A 354 7.80 -9.19 -32.37
N LEU A 355 6.68 -9.00 -31.69
CA LEU A 355 5.69 -10.01 -31.42
C LEU A 355 5.24 -10.81 -32.65
N ASP A 356 4.92 -10.16 -33.75
CA ASP A 356 4.40 -10.76 -34.97
C ASP A 356 5.48 -11.16 -36.02
N GLN A 357 6.76 -10.96 -35.73
CA GLN A 357 7.88 -11.14 -36.64
C GLN A 357 8.97 -12.06 -36.12
N THR A 358 9.10 -12.23 -34.81
CA THR A 358 10.13 -13.09 -34.20
C THR A 358 9.66 -14.55 -34.21
N ASP A 359 10.45 -15.41 -34.90
CA ASP A 359 10.15 -16.84 -35.00
C ASP A 359 10.78 -17.63 -33.84
N PHE A 360 10.01 -17.77 -32.76
CA PHE A 360 10.41 -18.56 -31.58
C PHE A 360 10.50 -20.07 -31.87
N ALA A 361 9.77 -20.59 -32.87
CA ALA A 361 9.79 -22.02 -33.20
C ALA A 361 11.15 -22.46 -33.79
N SER A 362 11.91 -21.53 -34.39
CA SER A 362 13.26 -21.78 -34.92
C SER A 362 14.38 -21.48 -33.92
N ALA A 363 14.05 -20.90 -32.73
CA ALA A 363 15.01 -20.55 -31.71
C ALA A 363 15.49 -21.81 -30.95
N SER A 364 16.75 -21.77 -30.48
CA SER A 364 17.28 -22.81 -29.60
C SER A 364 17.00 -22.44 -28.14
N PRO A 365 16.50 -23.37 -27.32
CA PRO A 365 16.34 -23.12 -25.89
C PRO A 365 17.71 -22.85 -25.23
N ASN A 366 17.73 -21.95 -24.25
CA ASN A 366 18.93 -21.63 -23.49
C ASN A 366 19.28 -22.69 -22.43
N GLY A 367 18.34 -23.60 -22.15
CA GLY A 367 18.48 -24.66 -21.15
C GLY A 367 18.36 -24.19 -19.69
N LYS A 368 17.91 -22.94 -19.46
CA LYS A 368 17.71 -22.34 -18.13
C LYS A 368 16.29 -21.80 -17.94
N HIS A 369 15.45 -21.87 -18.96
CA HIS A 369 14.06 -21.41 -18.91
C HIS A 369 13.27 -22.20 -17.89
N CYS A 370 12.74 -21.52 -16.85
CA CYS A 370 12.05 -22.20 -15.74
C CYS A 370 10.60 -22.55 -16.07
N ALA A 371 9.91 -21.77 -16.89
CA ALA A 371 8.52 -22.00 -17.23
C ALA A 371 8.36 -23.10 -18.33
N ASN A 372 9.03 -24.22 -18.16
CA ASN A 372 8.93 -25.37 -19.06
C ASN A 372 8.01 -26.48 -18.51
N ASN A 373 7.52 -27.34 -19.40
CA ASN A 373 6.51 -28.36 -19.08
C ASN A 373 6.90 -29.28 -17.91
N ASP A 374 8.17 -29.72 -17.85
CA ASP A 374 8.59 -30.68 -16.83
C ASP A 374 8.72 -30.00 -15.47
N HIS A 375 9.37 -28.85 -15.42
CA HIS A 375 9.57 -28.08 -14.19
C HIS A 375 8.25 -27.60 -13.57
N VAL A 376 7.33 -27.11 -14.39
CA VAL A 376 5.98 -26.70 -13.92
C VAL A 376 5.19 -27.88 -13.36
N ARG A 377 5.33 -29.09 -13.94
CA ARG A 377 4.71 -30.31 -13.40
C ARG A 377 5.25 -30.67 -12.03
N ASP A 378 6.57 -30.53 -11.79
CA ASP A 378 7.17 -30.80 -10.49
C ASP A 378 6.57 -29.87 -9.41
N TYR A 379 6.35 -28.59 -9.74
CA TYR A 379 5.65 -27.64 -8.85
C TYR A 379 4.19 -28.02 -8.61
N ILE A 380 3.46 -28.42 -9.65
CA ILE A 380 2.07 -28.87 -9.52
C ILE A 380 1.98 -30.11 -8.62
N ASP A 381 2.88 -31.10 -8.80
CA ASP A 381 2.90 -32.30 -7.98
C ASP A 381 3.24 -32.00 -6.51
N PHE A 382 4.19 -31.11 -6.27
CA PHE A 382 4.52 -30.70 -4.91
C PHE A 382 3.39 -29.91 -4.26
N ALA A 383 2.79 -28.96 -4.96
CA ALA A 383 1.65 -28.18 -4.50
C ALA A 383 0.46 -29.09 -4.12
N SER A 384 0.09 -30.02 -5.02
CA SER A 384 -0.97 -30.99 -4.78
C SER A 384 -0.70 -31.90 -3.58
N ALA A 385 0.53 -32.41 -3.44
CA ALA A 385 0.92 -33.28 -2.34
C ALA A 385 0.89 -32.56 -0.97
N ASN A 386 1.00 -31.24 -0.96
CA ASN A 386 1.07 -30.42 0.25
C ASN A 386 -0.17 -29.58 0.51
N GLY A 387 -1.25 -29.74 -0.28
CA GLY A 387 -2.54 -29.07 -0.06
C GLY A 387 -2.55 -27.60 -0.42
N PHE A 388 -1.77 -27.19 -1.42
CA PHE A 388 -1.79 -25.86 -1.99
C PHE A 388 -2.86 -25.76 -3.09
N ASP A 389 -3.45 -24.59 -3.22
CA ASP A 389 -4.55 -24.33 -4.16
C ASP A 389 -4.04 -24.06 -5.58
N ALA A 390 -2.85 -23.42 -5.69
CA ALA A 390 -2.38 -22.94 -6.98
C ALA A 390 -0.84 -22.91 -7.13
N VAL A 391 -0.41 -22.77 -8.40
CA VAL A 391 0.98 -22.54 -8.81
C VAL A 391 1.04 -21.35 -9.78
N LEU A 392 1.77 -20.29 -9.41
CA LEU A 392 2.13 -19.20 -10.32
C LEU A 392 3.20 -19.69 -11.30
N VAL A 393 3.10 -19.27 -12.55
CA VAL A 393 4.16 -19.51 -13.54
C VAL A 393 4.51 -18.21 -14.25
N GLU A 394 5.63 -17.62 -13.88
CA GLU A 394 6.21 -16.49 -14.61
C GLU A 394 7.06 -16.97 -15.77
N GLY A 395 7.20 -16.14 -16.82
CA GLY A 395 8.00 -16.50 -17.99
C GLY A 395 7.30 -17.45 -18.98
N TRP A 396 5.99 -17.70 -18.83
CA TRP A 396 5.26 -18.68 -19.66
C TRP A 396 5.07 -18.27 -21.13
N ASN A 397 4.99 -16.96 -21.40
CA ASN A 397 4.67 -16.38 -22.71
C ASN A 397 5.89 -15.74 -23.38
N ILE A 398 5.83 -15.58 -24.68
CA ILE A 398 6.92 -14.95 -25.49
C ILE A 398 7.13 -13.49 -25.15
N GLY A 399 8.38 -13.00 -25.24
CA GLY A 399 8.76 -11.57 -25.07
C GLY A 399 9.84 -11.29 -24.04
N TRP A 400 10.16 -12.24 -23.15
CA TRP A 400 11.08 -12.02 -22.04
C TRP A 400 12.56 -11.85 -22.43
N GLU A 401 12.92 -12.06 -23.69
CA GLU A 401 14.29 -11.83 -24.19
C GLU A 401 14.67 -10.35 -24.24
N ASP A 402 13.67 -9.46 -24.26
CA ASP A 402 13.89 -8.03 -24.48
C ASP A 402 12.74 -7.21 -23.83
N TRP A 403 12.50 -7.41 -22.54
CA TRP A 403 11.36 -6.81 -21.84
C TRP A 403 11.75 -5.67 -20.89
N ALA A 404 12.78 -5.87 -20.06
CA ALA A 404 13.15 -4.91 -19.03
C ALA A 404 13.70 -3.61 -19.61
N ASN A 405 13.09 -2.48 -19.29
CA ASN A 405 13.51 -1.13 -19.73
C ASN A 405 13.74 -1.03 -21.24
N CYS A 406 12.94 -1.74 -22.03
CA CYS A 406 13.12 -1.81 -23.49
C CYS A 406 12.55 -0.59 -24.24
N ASP A 407 11.82 0.30 -23.57
CA ASP A 407 11.12 1.46 -24.15
C ASP A 407 10.19 1.11 -25.32
N LYS A 408 9.60 -0.09 -25.30
CA LYS A 408 8.70 -0.58 -26.35
C LYS A 408 7.26 -0.67 -25.85
N ASP A 409 6.33 -0.16 -26.67
CA ASP A 409 4.90 -0.22 -26.42
C ASP A 409 4.30 -1.63 -26.68
N TYR A 410 5.02 -2.53 -27.36
CA TYR A 410 4.54 -3.87 -27.74
C TYR A 410 5.60 -4.92 -27.44
N VAL A 411 5.60 -5.44 -26.20
CA VAL A 411 6.53 -6.50 -25.77
C VAL A 411 5.82 -7.83 -25.63
N PHE A 412 4.65 -7.87 -25.00
CA PHE A 412 3.87 -9.05 -24.71
C PHE A 412 2.51 -9.03 -25.40
N ASP A 413 2.01 -10.19 -25.82
CA ASP A 413 0.64 -10.36 -26.35
C ASP A 413 -0.31 -11.03 -25.35
N PHE A 414 0.22 -11.52 -24.22
CA PHE A 414 -0.53 -12.18 -23.16
C PHE A 414 -1.34 -13.41 -23.60
N GLN A 415 -0.96 -14.03 -24.70
CA GLN A 415 -1.70 -15.15 -25.31
C GLN A 415 -0.80 -16.26 -25.83
N THR A 416 0.42 -15.95 -26.30
CA THR A 416 1.29 -16.90 -26.98
C THR A 416 2.32 -17.49 -26.03
N PRO A 417 2.21 -18.80 -25.69
CA PRO A 417 3.20 -19.46 -24.83
C PRO A 417 4.52 -19.70 -25.57
N TYR A 418 5.58 -19.89 -24.83
CA TYR A 418 6.85 -20.42 -25.37
C TYR A 418 6.71 -21.84 -25.90
N PRO A 419 7.60 -22.31 -26.81
CA PRO A 419 7.50 -23.64 -27.42
C PRO A 419 7.55 -24.81 -26.43
N ASP A 420 8.14 -24.62 -25.26
CA ASP A 420 8.27 -25.62 -24.19
C ASP A 420 7.22 -25.50 -23.08
N PHE A 421 6.21 -24.61 -23.24
CA PHE A 421 5.08 -24.43 -22.34
C PHE A 421 3.76 -24.80 -23.02
N ASP A 422 3.27 -26.00 -22.78
CA ASP A 422 1.96 -26.44 -23.27
C ASP A 422 0.85 -26.03 -22.29
N ILE A 423 0.27 -24.85 -22.52
CA ILE A 423 -0.74 -24.24 -21.65
C ILE A 423 -1.96 -25.16 -21.43
N GLN A 424 -2.41 -25.89 -22.47
CA GLN A 424 -3.54 -26.80 -22.35
C GLN A 424 -3.17 -28.00 -21.48
N ALA A 425 -2.07 -28.69 -21.83
CA ALA A 425 -1.66 -29.89 -21.11
C ALA A 425 -1.31 -29.64 -19.65
N LEU A 426 -0.72 -28.47 -19.34
CA LEU A 426 -0.37 -28.08 -17.96
C LEU A 426 -1.62 -27.74 -17.14
N ASN A 427 -2.60 -27.02 -17.70
CA ASN A 427 -3.84 -26.73 -16.98
C ASN A 427 -4.67 -28.02 -16.76
N ASP A 428 -4.79 -28.87 -17.76
CA ASP A 428 -5.47 -30.18 -17.62
C ASP A 428 -4.78 -31.03 -16.53
N TYR A 429 -3.46 -31.02 -16.50
CA TYR A 429 -2.68 -31.73 -15.48
C TYR A 429 -2.91 -31.15 -14.07
N ALA A 430 -2.79 -29.83 -13.91
CA ALA A 430 -3.04 -29.15 -12.65
C ALA A 430 -4.46 -29.44 -12.11
N HIS A 431 -5.47 -29.30 -12.95
CA HIS A 431 -6.87 -29.60 -12.59
C HIS A 431 -7.05 -31.07 -12.18
N SER A 432 -6.39 -32.03 -12.86
CA SER A 432 -6.41 -33.42 -12.48
C SER A 432 -5.80 -33.70 -11.07
N LYS A 433 -4.97 -32.80 -10.60
CA LYS A 433 -4.31 -32.86 -9.29
C LYS A 433 -5.05 -32.01 -8.22
N GLY A 434 -6.13 -31.31 -8.58
CA GLY A 434 -6.86 -30.41 -7.70
C GLY A 434 -6.16 -29.07 -7.46
N VAL A 435 -5.24 -28.67 -8.35
CA VAL A 435 -4.47 -27.43 -8.31
C VAL A 435 -4.90 -26.55 -9.49
N ARG A 436 -4.83 -25.22 -9.33
CA ARG A 436 -4.98 -24.22 -10.40
C ARG A 436 -3.61 -23.64 -10.78
N LEU A 437 -3.50 -23.09 -11.98
CA LEU A 437 -2.40 -22.21 -12.31
C LEU A 437 -2.81 -20.75 -12.08
N VAL A 438 -1.89 -19.93 -11.54
CA VAL A 438 -2.03 -18.47 -11.49
C VAL A 438 -1.36 -17.90 -12.73
N MET A 439 -2.10 -17.07 -13.45
CA MET A 439 -1.59 -16.41 -14.66
C MET A 439 -0.62 -15.28 -14.27
N HIS A 440 0.39 -15.04 -15.12
CA HIS A 440 1.28 -13.90 -15.01
C HIS A 440 1.18 -13.01 -16.24
N HIS A 441 0.92 -11.72 -16.03
CA HIS A 441 0.88 -10.70 -17.05
C HIS A 441 1.88 -9.58 -16.70
N GLU A 442 3.16 -9.74 -17.10
CA GLU A 442 4.11 -8.62 -17.10
C GLU A 442 3.80 -7.69 -18.26
N THR A 443 3.68 -6.38 -18.00
CA THR A 443 3.30 -5.39 -19.00
C THR A 443 4.49 -4.63 -19.59
N SER A 444 5.67 -4.75 -18.96
CA SER A 444 6.85 -3.91 -19.28
C SER A 444 6.49 -2.41 -19.30
N SER A 445 5.70 -1.99 -18.32
CA SER A 445 5.18 -0.63 -18.11
C SER A 445 4.42 -0.04 -19.32
N SER A 446 3.82 -0.89 -20.17
CA SER A 446 2.95 -0.44 -21.26
C SER A 446 1.47 -0.72 -21.00
N PRO A 447 0.77 0.14 -20.22
CA PRO A 447 -0.67 -0.01 -19.96
C PRO A 447 -1.50 0.00 -21.24
N ARG A 448 -1.13 0.79 -22.26
CA ARG A 448 -1.82 0.80 -23.55
C ARG A 448 -1.79 -0.55 -24.28
N ASN A 449 -0.65 -1.24 -24.23
CA ASN A 449 -0.52 -2.58 -24.80
C ASN A 449 -1.36 -3.58 -24.00
N TYR A 450 -1.33 -3.50 -22.69
CA TYR A 450 -2.11 -4.38 -21.83
C TYR A 450 -3.61 -4.19 -22.06
N GLU A 451 -4.12 -2.97 -22.08
CA GLU A 451 -5.54 -2.68 -22.34
C GLU A 451 -6.01 -3.19 -23.71
N ARG A 452 -5.18 -3.12 -24.76
CA ARG A 452 -5.53 -3.66 -26.08
C ARG A 452 -5.72 -5.17 -26.11
N HIS A 453 -4.99 -5.87 -25.24
CA HIS A 453 -5.03 -7.35 -25.20
C HIS A 453 -5.89 -7.90 -24.06
N LEU A 454 -6.36 -7.05 -23.15
CA LEU A 454 -6.96 -7.44 -21.88
C LEU A 454 -8.14 -8.41 -22.04
N GLU A 455 -9.07 -8.10 -22.93
CA GLU A 455 -10.23 -8.95 -23.21
C GLU A 455 -9.81 -10.34 -23.76
N ALA A 456 -8.84 -10.37 -24.68
CA ALA A 456 -8.34 -11.61 -25.24
C ALA A 456 -7.55 -12.43 -24.20
N ALA A 457 -6.77 -11.76 -23.35
CA ALA A 457 -6.02 -12.38 -22.27
C ALA A 457 -6.94 -12.99 -21.21
N TYR A 458 -7.96 -12.26 -20.74
CA TYR A 458 -8.92 -12.78 -19.77
C TYR A 458 -9.83 -13.87 -20.37
N SER A 459 -10.20 -13.76 -21.64
CA SER A 459 -10.90 -14.84 -22.35
C SER A 459 -10.06 -16.12 -22.49
N LEU A 460 -8.73 -15.98 -22.69
CA LEU A 460 -7.80 -17.12 -22.68
C LEU A 460 -7.73 -17.76 -21.29
N MET A 461 -7.65 -16.95 -20.24
CA MET A 461 -7.67 -17.43 -18.85
C MET A 461 -8.92 -18.27 -18.57
N ASN A 462 -10.11 -17.75 -18.91
CA ASN A 462 -11.36 -18.46 -18.74
C ASN A 462 -11.39 -19.78 -19.53
N ARG A 463 -10.83 -19.80 -20.75
CA ARG A 463 -10.76 -21.00 -21.58
C ARG A 463 -9.98 -22.13 -20.92
N TYR A 464 -8.91 -21.80 -20.21
CA TYR A 464 -8.02 -22.77 -19.56
C TYR A 464 -8.28 -22.93 -18.06
N GLY A 465 -9.25 -22.19 -17.48
CA GLY A 465 -9.68 -22.32 -16.11
C GLY A 465 -8.75 -21.66 -15.08
N TYR A 466 -8.08 -20.57 -15.47
CA TYR A 466 -7.40 -19.70 -14.53
C TYR A 466 -8.41 -18.85 -13.75
N GLU A 467 -8.20 -18.72 -12.45
CA GLU A 467 -9.07 -17.95 -11.53
C GLU A 467 -8.39 -16.70 -11.00
N SER A 468 -7.08 -16.56 -11.18
CA SER A 468 -6.30 -15.43 -10.69
C SER A 468 -5.15 -15.04 -11.61
N VAL A 469 -4.79 -13.76 -11.59
CA VAL A 469 -3.68 -13.18 -12.34
C VAL A 469 -2.78 -12.35 -11.43
N LYS A 470 -1.46 -12.52 -11.58
CA LYS A 470 -0.44 -11.57 -11.14
C LYS A 470 -0.12 -10.63 -12.31
N SER A 471 -0.30 -9.32 -12.14
CA SER A 471 0.09 -8.32 -13.15
C SER A 471 1.29 -7.51 -12.66
N GLY A 472 2.26 -7.22 -13.55
CA GLY A 472 3.47 -6.45 -13.28
C GLY A 472 3.63 -5.26 -14.22
N TYR A 473 4.35 -4.23 -13.76
CA TYR A 473 4.57 -2.97 -14.48
C TYR A 473 6.03 -2.50 -14.31
N VAL A 474 6.98 -3.40 -14.55
CA VAL A 474 8.42 -3.11 -14.39
C VAL A 474 8.92 -2.11 -15.42
N GLY A 475 9.56 -1.03 -14.95
CA GLY A 475 10.16 0.03 -15.78
C GLY A 475 9.35 1.32 -15.81
N ASP A 476 9.84 2.30 -16.59
CA ASP A 476 9.19 3.60 -16.76
C ASP A 476 7.90 3.49 -17.58
N ILE A 477 6.84 4.14 -17.12
CA ILE A 477 5.52 4.08 -17.78
C ILE A 477 5.60 4.65 -19.22
N LEU A 478 5.01 3.92 -20.15
CA LEU A 478 4.81 4.37 -21.54
C LEU A 478 3.35 4.85 -21.77
N PRO A 479 3.17 6.05 -22.38
CA PRO A 479 4.18 6.93 -22.99
C PRO A 479 5.00 7.69 -21.96
N GLN A 480 6.25 7.99 -22.31
CA GLN A 480 7.17 8.75 -21.46
C GLN A 480 6.55 10.05 -20.93
N GLY A 481 6.85 10.38 -19.66
CA GLY A 481 6.30 11.51 -18.92
C GLY A 481 5.02 11.18 -18.14
N MET A 482 4.52 9.96 -18.24
CA MET A 482 3.55 9.41 -17.31
C MET A 482 4.29 8.72 -16.14
N TYR A 483 3.63 8.61 -15.01
CA TYR A 483 4.18 8.01 -13.78
C TYR A 483 3.21 6.98 -13.25
N HIS A 484 3.72 5.96 -12.53
CA HIS A 484 2.92 4.86 -11.95
C HIS A 484 1.77 5.34 -11.07
N TYR A 485 1.86 6.55 -10.48
CA TYR A 485 0.89 7.03 -9.49
C TYR A 485 0.11 8.26 -9.94
N ASN A 486 0.15 8.64 -11.21
CA ASN A 486 -0.70 9.70 -11.73
C ASN A 486 -2.16 9.25 -11.92
N GLN A 487 -3.09 10.17 -12.12
CA GLN A 487 -4.52 9.89 -12.28
C GLN A 487 -4.80 8.86 -13.41
N TRP A 488 -4.09 8.93 -14.53
CA TRP A 488 -4.30 8.02 -15.66
C TRP A 488 -3.95 6.57 -15.30
N MET A 489 -2.83 6.35 -14.60
CA MET A 489 -2.43 5.03 -14.15
C MET A 489 -3.31 4.50 -13.02
N VAL A 490 -3.73 5.35 -12.08
CA VAL A 490 -4.71 4.97 -11.05
C VAL A 490 -6.00 4.46 -11.71
N ASN A 491 -6.48 5.15 -12.75
CA ASN A 491 -7.64 4.71 -13.51
C ASN A 491 -7.40 3.40 -14.27
N HIS A 492 -6.19 3.22 -14.83
CA HIS A 492 -5.79 1.98 -15.49
C HIS A 492 -5.83 0.77 -14.53
N TYR A 493 -5.23 0.89 -13.34
CA TYR A 493 -5.24 -0.21 -12.36
C TYR A 493 -6.66 -0.60 -11.97
N LEU A 494 -7.51 0.38 -11.69
CA LEU A 494 -8.91 0.11 -11.34
C LEU A 494 -9.68 -0.48 -12.52
N TYR A 495 -9.42 -0.01 -13.75
CA TYR A 495 -10.00 -0.59 -14.95
C TYR A 495 -9.66 -2.07 -15.10
N CYS A 496 -8.40 -2.47 -14.92
CA CYS A 496 -7.99 -3.87 -14.98
C CYS A 496 -8.70 -4.72 -13.93
N VAL A 497 -8.86 -4.23 -12.70
CA VAL A 497 -9.58 -4.93 -11.63
C VAL A 497 -11.06 -5.11 -11.95
N THR A 498 -11.72 -4.07 -12.47
CA THR A 498 -13.15 -4.12 -12.80
C THR A 498 -13.44 -4.97 -14.03
N GLU A 499 -12.55 -4.97 -15.03
CA GLU A 499 -12.65 -5.88 -16.18
C GLU A 499 -12.41 -7.34 -15.74
N ALA A 500 -11.40 -7.59 -14.89
CA ALA A 500 -11.16 -8.93 -14.34
C ALA A 500 -12.38 -9.48 -13.59
N ALA A 501 -13.08 -8.65 -12.83
CA ALA A 501 -14.32 -9.06 -12.13
C ALA A 501 -15.41 -9.57 -13.08
N LYS A 502 -15.54 -8.98 -14.28
CA LYS A 502 -16.51 -9.45 -15.29
C LYS A 502 -16.18 -10.86 -15.82
N HIS A 503 -14.92 -11.24 -15.73
CA HIS A 503 -14.41 -12.56 -16.11
C HIS A 503 -14.26 -13.53 -14.92
N HIS A 504 -14.68 -13.13 -13.72
CA HIS A 504 -14.47 -13.85 -12.46
C HIS A 504 -13.00 -14.15 -12.18
N ILE A 505 -12.12 -13.16 -12.36
CA ILE A 505 -10.68 -13.26 -12.14
C ILE A 505 -10.29 -12.42 -10.94
N MET A 506 -9.55 -13.01 -10.00
CA MET A 506 -8.90 -12.34 -8.89
C MET A 506 -7.57 -11.72 -9.35
N VAL A 507 -7.25 -10.53 -8.86
CA VAL A 507 -6.08 -9.75 -9.28
C VAL A 507 -5.10 -9.58 -8.13
N ASN A 508 -3.83 -9.89 -8.39
CA ASN A 508 -2.67 -9.52 -7.60
C ASN A 508 -1.83 -8.50 -8.40
N ALA A 509 -1.81 -7.25 -7.98
CA ALA A 509 -1.19 -6.16 -8.74
C ALA A 509 0.19 -5.80 -8.14
N HIS A 510 1.27 -6.05 -8.89
CA HIS A 510 2.64 -5.63 -8.56
C HIS A 510 2.98 -4.28 -9.19
N GLU A 511 3.93 -3.54 -8.63
CA GLU A 511 4.35 -2.16 -8.97
C GLU A 511 3.18 -1.13 -9.05
N ALA A 512 1.96 -1.56 -8.85
CA ALA A 512 0.78 -0.69 -8.86
C ALA A 512 0.80 0.32 -7.70
N VAL A 513 -0.12 1.30 -7.75
CA VAL A 513 -0.28 2.24 -6.65
C VAL A 513 -0.63 1.50 -5.34
N ARG A 514 -0.09 1.98 -4.22
CA ARG A 514 -0.36 1.40 -2.89
C ARG A 514 -1.85 1.31 -2.59
N PRO A 515 -2.27 0.34 -1.76
CA PRO A 515 -3.68 0.15 -1.44
C PRO A 515 -4.25 1.29 -0.59
N THR A 516 -5.50 1.60 -0.87
CA THR A 516 -6.28 2.65 -0.19
C THR A 516 -7.64 2.13 0.26
N GLY A 517 -7.75 0.83 0.54
CA GLY A 517 -8.97 0.18 1.01
C GLY A 517 -9.93 -0.26 -0.10
N LEU A 518 -9.55 -0.14 -1.38
CA LEU A 518 -10.41 -0.51 -2.52
C LEU A 518 -10.80 -1.99 -2.54
N CYS A 519 -10.07 -2.85 -1.83
CA CYS A 519 -10.42 -4.25 -1.65
C CYS A 519 -11.76 -4.47 -0.92
N ARG A 520 -12.28 -3.47 -0.17
CA ARG A 520 -13.66 -3.49 0.35
C ARG A 520 -14.68 -3.37 -0.78
N THR A 521 -14.43 -2.47 -1.74
CA THR A 521 -15.34 -2.20 -2.86
C THR A 521 -15.20 -3.23 -3.97
N TYR A 522 -13.97 -3.69 -4.21
CA TYR A 522 -13.62 -4.67 -5.23
C TYR A 522 -12.80 -5.82 -4.61
N PRO A 523 -13.45 -6.78 -3.94
CA PRO A 523 -12.74 -7.85 -3.22
C PRO A 523 -11.99 -8.84 -4.12
N ASN A 524 -12.17 -8.77 -5.43
CA ASN A 524 -11.33 -9.49 -6.39
C ASN A 524 -9.92 -8.87 -6.56
N LEU A 525 -9.65 -7.66 -6.03
CA LEU A 525 -8.31 -7.16 -5.79
C LEU A 525 -7.78 -7.84 -4.54
N ILE A 526 -7.28 -9.07 -4.70
CA ILE A 526 -6.93 -9.98 -3.61
C ILE A 526 -5.50 -9.81 -3.13
N GLY A 527 -4.62 -9.26 -3.96
CA GLY A 527 -3.22 -9.02 -3.64
C GLY A 527 -2.71 -7.73 -4.28
N ASN A 528 -1.68 -7.17 -3.68
CA ASN A 528 -0.94 -6.03 -4.19
C ASN A 528 0.45 -6.04 -3.54
N GLU A 529 1.50 -5.67 -4.26
CA GLU A 529 2.85 -5.58 -3.70
C GLU A 529 3.14 -4.18 -3.14
N SER A 530 3.40 -3.20 -4.01
CA SER A 530 3.61 -1.77 -3.73
C SER A 530 4.50 -1.47 -2.53
N ALA A 531 5.55 -2.25 -2.32
CA ALA A 531 6.65 -2.07 -1.37
C ALA A 531 7.73 -3.12 -1.64
N MET A 532 8.91 -2.98 -1.04
CA MET A 532 9.94 -4.02 -1.11
C MET A 532 9.42 -5.34 -0.52
N GLY A 533 9.28 -6.35 -1.37
CA GLY A 533 8.98 -7.73 -1.00
C GLY A 533 10.23 -8.60 -0.88
N THR A 534 10.02 -9.91 -0.73
CA THR A 534 11.10 -10.90 -0.58
C THR A 534 12.12 -10.89 -1.72
N GLU A 535 11.73 -10.51 -2.94
CA GLU A 535 12.64 -10.47 -4.09
C GLU A 535 13.89 -9.61 -3.85
N TYR A 536 13.76 -8.52 -3.10
CA TYR A 536 14.88 -7.66 -2.75
C TYR A 536 15.91 -8.32 -1.83
N GLN A 537 15.58 -9.46 -1.22
CA GLN A 537 16.58 -10.30 -0.55
C GLN A 537 17.62 -10.83 -1.57
N ALA A 538 17.23 -11.05 -2.82
CA ALA A 538 18.16 -11.45 -3.90
C ALA A 538 18.92 -10.26 -4.53
N PHE A 539 18.51 -9.02 -4.25
CA PHE A 539 19.09 -7.80 -4.83
C PHE A 539 19.91 -6.98 -3.82
N GLY A 540 20.63 -7.64 -2.92
CA GLY A 540 21.50 -7.05 -1.90
C GLY A 540 20.95 -7.14 -0.48
N GLY A 541 19.85 -7.86 -0.26
CA GLY A 541 19.21 -8.07 1.04
C GLY A 541 18.34 -6.92 1.51
N ILE A 542 17.49 -7.20 2.47
CA ILE A 542 16.64 -6.25 3.20
C ILE A 542 16.90 -6.43 4.69
N LYS A 543 16.93 -5.36 5.47
CA LYS A 543 17.08 -5.45 6.92
C LYS A 543 15.84 -6.11 7.56
N PRO A 544 16.02 -6.94 8.59
CA PRO A 544 14.89 -7.60 9.29
C PRO A 544 13.82 -6.66 9.80
N GLY A 545 14.18 -5.47 10.31
CA GLY A 545 13.22 -4.46 10.79
C GLY A 545 12.21 -4.00 9.74
N HIS A 546 12.48 -4.22 8.43
CA HIS A 546 11.54 -3.93 7.35
C HIS A 546 10.24 -4.74 7.48
N THR A 547 10.30 -6.01 7.88
CA THR A 547 9.10 -6.83 8.09
C THR A 547 8.29 -6.42 9.31
N ALA A 548 8.90 -5.73 10.27
CA ALA A 548 8.24 -5.21 11.45
C ALA A 548 7.62 -3.81 11.25
N ILE A 549 7.94 -3.08 10.15
CA ILE A 549 7.33 -1.77 9.84
C ILE A 549 6.19 -1.86 8.82
N LEU A 550 6.23 -2.78 7.87
CA LEU A 550 5.23 -2.90 6.81
C LEU A 550 3.78 -3.03 7.32
N PRO A 551 3.47 -3.77 8.41
CA PRO A 551 2.13 -3.85 8.96
C PRO A 551 1.55 -2.50 9.40
N PHE A 552 2.38 -1.56 9.83
CA PHE A 552 1.97 -0.22 10.27
C PHE A 552 1.80 0.78 9.11
N THR A 553 2.43 0.51 7.99
CA THR A 553 2.54 1.45 6.86
C THR A 553 1.89 0.89 5.61
N ARG A 554 2.57 -0.03 4.90
CA ARG A 554 2.14 -0.59 3.63
C ARG A 554 0.79 -1.34 3.72
N LEU A 555 0.54 -2.06 4.82
CA LEU A 555 -0.70 -2.82 5.02
C LEU A 555 -1.88 -1.96 5.49
N ASN A 556 -1.68 -0.68 5.75
CA ASN A 556 -2.72 0.22 6.26
C ASN A 556 -3.92 0.42 5.30
N GLY A 557 -3.82 0.05 4.05
CA GLY A 557 -4.91 0.16 3.07
C GLY A 557 -5.32 -1.16 2.43
N GLY A 558 -4.67 -2.26 2.80
CA GLY A 558 -4.96 -3.59 2.24
C GLY A 558 -3.81 -4.58 2.32
N PRO A 559 -4.04 -5.83 1.94
CA PRO A 559 -3.08 -6.91 2.05
C PRO A 559 -1.85 -6.69 1.16
N MET A 560 -0.77 -7.39 1.48
CA MET A 560 0.47 -7.37 0.70
C MET A 560 0.87 -8.76 0.23
N ASP A 561 1.17 -8.90 -1.06
CA ASP A 561 1.89 -10.06 -1.59
C ASP A 561 3.39 -9.90 -1.31
N TYR A 562 3.77 -10.19 -0.06
CA TYR A 562 5.17 -10.09 0.41
C TYR A 562 6.05 -11.25 -0.08
N THR A 563 5.44 -12.36 -0.48
CA THR A 563 6.10 -13.61 -0.93
C THR A 563 7.04 -14.23 0.13
N PRO A 564 6.54 -14.57 1.33
CA PRO A 564 7.36 -15.15 2.41
C PRO A 564 7.68 -16.64 2.18
N GLY A 565 8.51 -17.19 3.05
CA GLY A 565 8.73 -18.63 3.15
C GLY A 565 10.03 -19.12 2.56
N ILE A 566 11.03 -18.29 2.36
CA ILE A 566 12.34 -18.72 1.88
C ILE A 566 13.10 -19.44 3.01
N PHE A 567 13.43 -20.71 2.79
CA PHE A 567 14.17 -21.58 3.73
C PHE A 567 15.64 -21.75 3.35
N GLU A 568 15.98 -21.46 2.08
CA GLU A 568 17.39 -21.38 1.66
C GLU A 568 17.86 -19.93 1.68
N GLN A 569 18.53 -19.53 2.75
CA GLN A 569 19.00 -18.16 2.95
C GLN A 569 20.35 -17.89 2.27
N ASP A 570 21.20 -18.91 2.07
CA ASP A 570 22.52 -18.77 1.44
C ASP A 570 22.43 -18.89 -0.09
N LEU A 571 22.06 -17.79 -0.74
CA LEU A 571 21.92 -17.73 -2.19
C LEU A 571 23.25 -17.95 -2.91
N LYS A 572 24.37 -17.63 -2.26
CA LYS A 572 25.71 -17.82 -2.84
C LYS A 572 26.04 -19.31 -3.01
N SER A 573 25.77 -20.12 -2.02
CA SER A 573 25.96 -21.56 -2.08
C SER A 573 24.97 -22.23 -3.02
N TRP A 574 23.75 -21.72 -3.12
CA TRP A 574 22.72 -22.29 -3.97
C TRP A 574 22.93 -21.97 -5.47
N CYS A 575 23.02 -20.70 -5.83
CA CYS A 575 23.03 -20.26 -7.23
C CYS A 575 24.14 -19.28 -7.61
N GLY A 576 25.04 -18.95 -6.67
CA GLY A 576 26.16 -18.03 -6.89
C GLY A 576 25.80 -16.54 -6.77
N ASN A 577 24.58 -16.20 -6.30
CA ASN A 577 24.17 -14.86 -6.01
C ASN A 577 24.80 -14.39 -4.69
N ASP A 578 25.51 -13.26 -4.69
CA ASP A 578 26.23 -12.75 -3.51
C ASP A 578 25.32 -12.18 -2.41
N SER A 579 24.00 -12.15 -2.61
CA SER A 579 23.01 -11.71 -1.63
C SER A 579 22.68 -12.83 -0.63
N HIS A 580 21.97 -12.43 0.44
CA HIS A 580 21.53 -13.32 1.52
C HIS A 580 20.10 -12.95 1.95
N VAL A 581 19.28 -13.96 2.33
CA VAL A 581 17.96 -13.74 2.90
C VAL A 581 18.09 -13.49 4.41
N ASN A 582 17.93 -12.24 4.82
CA ASN A 582 18.19 -11.77 6.19
C ASN A 582 17.03 -12.12 7.13
N SER A 583 16.79 -13.40 7.36
CA SER A 583 15.73 -13.91 8.24
C SER A 583 16.05 -15.35 8.66
N THR A 584 15.54 -15.79 9.81
CA THR A 584 15.56 -17.22 10.19
C THR A 584 14.38 -17.98 9.55
N ILE A 585 14.41 -19.32 9.55
CA ILE A 585 13.24 -20.13 9.15
C ILE A 585 12.02 -19.75 10.02
N CYS A 586 12.17 -19.59 11.33
CA CYS A 586 11.04 -19.22 12.20
C CYS A 586 10.54 -17.80 11.93
N GLY A 587 11.42 -16.86 11.57
CA GLY A 587 11.05 -15.55 11.07
C GLY A 587 10.17 -15.65 9.80
N GLN A 588 10.58 -16.47 8.83
CA GLN A 588 9.83 -16.73 7.61
C GLN A 588 8.45 -17.37 7.89
N LEU A 589 8.36 -18.31 8.83
CA LEU A 589 7.07 -18.88 9.25
C LEU A 589 6.15 -17.83 9.89
N ALA A 590 6.70 -16.96 10.74
CA ALA A 590 5.94 -15.92 11.43
C ALA A 590 5.28 -14.92 10.46
N LEU A 591 5.89 -14.66 9.29
CA LEU A 591 5.35 -13.75 8.29
C LEU A 591 3.99 -14.17 7.76
N TYR A 592 3.65 -15.46 7.76
CA TYR A 592 2.30 -15.93 7.38
C TYR A 592 1.19 -15.45 8.32
N VAL A 593 1.54 -15.00 9.53
CA VAL A 593 0.61 -14.44 10.52
C VAL A 593 0.74 -12.93 10.59
N THR A 594 1.96 -12.39 10.55
CA THR A 594 2.23 -10.97 10.76
C THR A 594 2.08 -10.13 9.49
N MET A 595 2.32 -10.71 8.31
CA MET A 595 2.17 -10.07 6.99
C MET A 595 0.89 -10.58 6.34
N TYR A 596 -0.23 -9.87 6.58
CA TYR A 596 -1.53 -10.33 6.11
C TYR A 596 -1.64 -10.32 4.57
N SER A 597 -2.04 -11.46 4.02
CA SER A 597 -2.47 -11.61 2.63
C SER A 597 -3.49 -12.75 2.48
N PRO A 598 -4.62 -12.56 1.81
CA PRO A 598 -5.50 -13.66 1.43
C PRO A 598 -4.96 -14.45 0.22
N LEU A 599 -3.98 -13.91 -0.49
CA LEU A 599 -3.21 -14.59 -1.54
C LEU A 599 -1.79 -14.78 -1.01
N GLN A 600 -1.47 -15.96 -0.45
CA GLN A 600 -0.24 -16.17 0.30
C GLN A 600 0.66 -17.19 -0.38
N MET A 601 1.87 -16.77 -0.72
CA MET A 601 2.85 -17.58 -1.41
C MET A 601 3.71 -18.38 -0.44
N ALA A 602 4.03 -19.62 -0.81
CA ALA A 602 5.21 -20.33 -0.34
C ALA A 602 6.30 -20.15 -1.42
N ALA A 603 7.21 -19.20 -1.19
CA ALA A 603 8.00 -18.62 -2.27
C ALA A 603 9.25 -19.40 -2.66
N ASP A 604 9.72 -20.33 -1.80
CA ASP A 604 10.92 -21.14 -2.07
C ASP A 604 10.62 -22.35 -2.98
N THR A 605 11.66 -23.02 -3.42
CA THR A 605 11.56 -24.15 -4.34
C THR A 605 11.12 -25.44 -3.62
N PRO A 606 10.50 -26.40 -4.33
CA PRO A 606 10.17 -27.72 -3.79
C PRO A 606 11.37 -28.45 -3.18
N GLU A 607 12.55 -28.31 -3.78
CA GLU A 607 13.80 -28.95 -3.32
C GLU A 607 14.22 -28.40 -1.96
N HIS A 608 14.14 -27.08 -1.76
CA HIS A 608 14.51 -26.46 -0.50
C HIS A 608 13.53 -26.86 0.61
N TYR A 609 12.23 -26.81 0.36
CA TYR A 609 11.22 -27.25 1.32
C TYR A 609 11.35 -28.72 1.71
N SER A 610 11.72 -29.58 0.75
CA SER A 610 11.90 -31.02 1.01
C SER A 610 12.96 -31.34 2.06
N ARG A 611 13.87 -30.39 2.36
CA ARG A 611 14.89 -30.52 3.43
C ARG A 611 14.32 -30.21 4.82
N PHE A 612 13.18 -29.52 4.93
CA PHE A 612 12.62 -28.96 6.17
C PHE A 612 11.11 -29.19 6.28
N MET A 613 10.65 -30.38 5.90
CA MET A 613 9.21 -30.71 5.84
C MET A 613 8.49 -30.61 7.19
N ASP A 614 9.21 -30.71 8.30
CA ASP A 614 8.68 -30.51 9.65
C ASP A 614 8.39 -29.02 9.96
N ALA A 615 9.26 -28.09 9.54
CA ALA A 615 9.00 -26.64 9.60
C ALA A 615 7.95 -26.23 8.55
N PHE A 616 8.03 -26.79 7.32
CA PHE A 616 7.06 -26.53 6.24
C PHE A 616 5.62 -26.90 6.62
N GLN A 617 5.45 -27.81 7.60
CA GLN A 617 4.13 -28.16 8.12
C GLN A 617 3.35 -26.93 8.62
N PHE A 618 4.00 -25.91 9.19
CA PHE A 618 3.32 -24.67 9.57
C PHE A 618 2.70 -23.97 8.38
N ILE A 619 3.41 -23.84 7.26
CA ILE A 619 2.92 -23.21 6.02
C ILE A 619 1.71 -23.98 5.47
N ARG A 620 1.72 -25.32 5.60
CA ARG A 620 0.57 -26.15 5.20
C ARG A 620 -0.67 -25.89 6.04
N ASP A 621 -0.47 -25.72 7.36
CA ASP A 621 -1.55 -25.64 8.36
C ASP A 621 -2.13 -24.24 8.53
N VAL A 622 -1.35 -23.16 8.30
CA VAL A 622 -1.76 -21.80 8.58
C VAL A 622 -2.94 -21.36 7.69
N ALA A 623 -3.94 -20.72 8.31
CA ALA A 623 -5.08 -20.15 7.60
C ALA A 623 -4.71 -18.85 6.86
N LEU A 624 -5.57 -18.41 5.95
CA LEU A 624 -5.42 -17.19 5.14
C LEU A 624 -6.57 -16.19 5.35
N ASP A 625 -7.68 -16.62 5.92
CA ASP A 625 -8.86 -15.80 6.20
C ASP A 625 -9.20 -15.90 7.69
N TRP A 626 -9.41 -14.77 8.33
CA TRP A 626 -9.43 -14.68 9.77
C TRP A 626 -10.77 -14.18 10.30
N SER A 627 -11.23 -14.80 11.39
CA SER A 627 -12.42 -14.32 12.10
C SER A 627 -12.08 -13.30 13.18
N GLU A 628 -10.84 -13.33 13.68
CA GLU A 628 -10.38 -12.44 14.74
C GLU A 628 -8.87 -12.26 14.67
N SER A 629 -8.39 -11.03 14.92
CA SER A 629 -6.97 -10.70 15.07
C SER A 629 -6.71 -10.00 16.39
N ARG A 630 -5.66 -10.43 17.12
CA ARG A 630 -5.19 -9.86 18.38
C ARG A 630 -3.75 -9.38 18.22
N TYR A 631 -3.54 -8.09 18.32
CA TYR A 631 -2.21 -7.46 18.28
C TYR A 631 -1.67 -7.39 19.69
N LEU A 632 -0.76 -8.31 20.05
CA LEU A 632 -0.35 -8.53 21.44
C LEU A 632 0.79 -7.61 21.86
N TYR A 633 1.83 -7.54 21.05
CA TYR A 633 3.00 -6.69 21.27
C TYR A 633 3.42 -6.08 19.93
N ALA A 634 3.73 -4.78 19.93
CA ALA A 634 4.14 -4.11 18.71
C ALA A 634 4.92 -2.82 19.02
N GLU A 635 6.01 -2.60 18.27
CA GLU A 635 6.69 -1.31 18.12
C GLU A 635 7.15 -1.21 16.67
N PRO A 636 6.86 -0.13 15.95
CA PRO A 636 7.19 0.02 14.56
C PRO A 636 8.69 -0.18 14.28
N MET A 637 9.01 -1.03 13.29
CA MET A 637 10.35 -1.38 12.86
C MET A 637 11.17 -2.25 13.85
N ASP A 638 10.70 -2.43 15.07
CA ASP A 638 11.37 -3.18 16.12
C ASP A 638 10.85 -4.62 16.23
N TYR A 639 9.55 -4.77 16.48
CA TYR A 639 8.94 -6.09 16.66
C TYR A 639 7.41 -6.07 16.49
N LEU A 640 6.88 -7.27 16.25
CA LEU A 640 5.44 -7.49 16.12
C LEU A 640 5.09 -8.90 16.59
N VAL A 641 4.03 -9.03 17.41
CA VAL A 641 3.46 -10.31 17.84
C VAL A 641 1.94 -10.25 17.66
N ILE A 642 1.41 -11.14 16.81
CA ILE A 642 -0.02 -11.20 16.46
C ILE A 642 -0.55 -12.62 16.65
N ALA A 643 -1.74 -12.74 17.24
CA ALA A 643 -2.53 -13.97 17.24
C ALA A 643 -3.78 -13.80 16.37
N ARG A 644 -4.10 -14.82 15.55
CA ARG A 644 -5.23 -14.80 14.62
C ARG A 644 -6.05 -16.09 14.72
N LYS A 645 -7.38 -15.95 14.70
CA LYS A 645 -8.31 -17.08 14.66
C LYS A 645 -8.71 -17.38 13.23
N ASP A 646 -8.60 -18.65 12.83
CA ASP A 646 -9.09 -19.12 11.54
C ASP A 646 -10.61 -18.89 11.42
N LYS A 647 -11.07 -18.38 10.29
CA LYS A 647 -12.48 -18.12 9.99
C LYS A 647 -13.27 -19.41 9.82
N ASN A 648 -12.62 -20.49 9.39
CA ASN A 648 -13.25 -21.76 9.01
C ASN A 648 -13.09 -22.85 10.07
N SER A 649 -12.41 -22.57 11.18
CA SER A 649 -12.24 -23.52 12.30
C SER A 649 -12.06 -22.80 13.63
N ASP A 650 -11.95 -23.57 14.72
CA ASP A 650 -11.64 -23.03 16.04
C ASP A 650 -10.12 -22.95 16.31
N ASN A 651 -9.30 -23.10 15.29
CA ASN A 651 -7.85 -23.03 15.42
C ASN A 651 -7.36 -21.59 15.51
N TRP A 652 -6.25 -21.41 16.22
CA TRP A 652 -5.53 -20.14 16.30
C TRP A 652 -4.12 -20.28 15.78
N PHE A 653 -3.57 -19.15 15.32
CA PHE A 653 -2.19 -19.04 14.88
C PHE A 653 -1.56 -17.82 15.53
N LEU A 654 -0.30 -17.96 15.95
CA LEU A 654 0.46 -16.90 16.60
C LEU A 654 1.78 -16.75 15.84
N GLY A 655 2.14 -15.53 15.49
CA GLY A 655 3.42 -15.20 14.86
C GLY A 655 4.09 -14.02 15.55
N GLY A 656 5.41 -14.08 15.68
CA GLY A 656 6.23 -12.98 16.18
C GLY A 656 7.49 -12.81 15.35
N VAL A 657 7.82 -11.56 14.98
CA VAL A 657 9.05 -11.17 14.27
C VAL A 657 9.78 -10.07 15.02
N THR A 658 11.09 -9.98 14.85
CA THR A 658 11.94 -8.93 15.41
C THR A 658 12.92 -8.38 14.36
N ASP A 659 13.45 -7.18 14.65
CA ASP A 659 14.52 -6.56 13.87
C ASP A 659 15.90 -7.27 14.06
N GLU A 660 16.98 -6.56 13.87
CA GLU A 660 18.36 -7.03 14.04
C GLU A 660 18.75 -7.33 15.50
N GLN A 661 17.81 -7.14 16.44
CA GLN A 661 18.05 -7.37 17.87
C GLN A 661 17.27 -8.57 18.38
N SER A 662 17.91 -9.41 19.18
CA SER A 662 17.23 -10.49 19.90
C SER A 662 16.26 -9.92 20.93
N ARG A 663 15.04 -10.48 21.02
CA ARG A 663 14.00 -10.08 22.00
C ARG A 663 13.30 -11.27 22.61
N SER A 664 12.86 -11.10 23.86
CA SER A 664 12.10 -12.13 24.57
C SER A 664 10.71 -11.59 24.99
N PHE A 665 9.70 -12.45 24.88
CA PHE A 665 8.32 -12.16 25.26
C PHE A 665 7.72 -13.31 26.04
N SER A 666 6.90 -12.98 27.05
CA SER A 666 6.02 -13.92 27.75
C SER A 666 4.59 -13.69 27.23
N VAL A 667 4.12 -14.60 26.40
CA VAL A 667 2.80 -14.47 25.76
C VAL A 667 1.77 -15.26 26.56
N THR A 668 0.83 -14.55 27.18
CA THR A 668 -0.38 -15.13 27.78
C THR A 668 -1.35 -15.56 26.69
N LEU A 669 -1.95 -16.76 26.81
CA LEU A 669 -2.83 -17.33 25.80
C LEU A 669 -4.30 -16.96 26.03
N ASP A 670 -4.59 -15.80 26.62
CA ASP A 670 -5.92 -15.32 26.97
C ASP A 670 -6.84 -15.02 25.77
N PHE A 671 -6.29 -15.07 24.56
CA PHE A 671 -7.05 -15.04 23.32
C PHE A 671 -7.73 -16.39 23.00
N LEU A 672 -7.30 -17.50 23.61
CA LEU A 672 -7.89 -18.83 23.40
C LEU A 672 -9.27 -18.92 24.08
N GLU A 673 -10.14 -19.81 23.58
CA GLU A 673 -11.50 -19.93 24.09
C GLU A 673 -11.56 -20.56 25.49
N ALA A 674 -12.40 -20.00 26.32
CA ALA A 674 -12.60 -20.49 27.70
C ALA A 674 -13.18 -21.92 27.71
N GLY A 675 -12.58 -22.80 28.53
CA GLY A 675 -13.03 -24.17 28.67
C GLY A 675 -12.61 -25.13 27.57
N ARG A 676 -11.77 -24.69 26.64
CA ARG A 676 -11.21 -25.50 25.55
C ARG A 676 -9.71 -25.70 25.74
N SER A 677 -9.22 -26.87 25.34
CA SER A 677 -7.80 -27.17 25.25
C SER A 677 -7.35 -27.18 23.78
N TYR A 678 -6.08 -26.91 23.55
CA TYR A 678 -5.47 -26.87 22.23
C TYR A 678 -4.18 -27.67 22.21
N GLU A 679 -3.92 -28.38 21.12
CA GLU A 679 -2.56 -28.86 20.82
C GLU A 679 -1.78 -27.70 20.18
N ALA A 680 -0.81 -27.17 20.90
CA ALA A 680 0.11 -26.15 20.38
C ALA A 680 1.32 -26.84 19.74
N THR A 681 1.55 -26.57 18.45
CA THR A 681 2.83 -26.88 17.79
C THR A 681 3.61 -25.58 17.65
N ILE A 682 4.73 -25.51 18.35
CA ILE A 682 5.53 -24.30 18.52
C ILE A 682 6.79 -24.43 17.69
N TYR A 683 7.01 -23.51 16.77
CA TYR A 683 8.21 -23.36 15.97
C TYR A 683 8.94 -22.12 16.48
N ARG A 684 10.16 -22.30 16.99
CA ARG A 684 10.97 -21.22 17.57
C ARG A 684 12.41 -21.27 17.08
N ASP A 685 13.07 -20.14 17.02
CA ASP A 685 14.50 -20.07 16.82
C ASP A 685 15.24 -20.91 17.86
N ALA A 686 16.28 -21.63 17.45
CA ALA A 686 17.18 -22.32 18.37
C ALA A 686 18.03 -21.30 19.16
N GLU A 687 18.66 -21.73 20.24
CA GLU A 687 19.46 -20.86 21.11
C GLU A 687 20.63 -20.18 20.37
N ASP A 688 21.16 -20.84 19.35
CA ASP A 688 22.28 -20.38 18.51
C ASP A 688 21.83 -19.89 17.13
N ALA A 689 20.54 -19.64 16.93
CA ALA A 689 20.01 -19.08 15.67
C ALA A 689 20.43 -17.63 15.50
N ASP A 690 20.67 -17.24 14.25
CA ASP A 690 20.97 -15.87 13.82
C ASP A 690 20.66 -15.75 12.32
N CYS A 691 20.09 -14.65 11.89
CA CYS A 691 19.65 -14.48 10.49
C CYS A 691 20.80 -14.46 9.46
N PHE A 692 22.06 -14.26 9.90
CA PHE A 692 23.23 -14.26 9.03
C PHE A 692 24.08 -15.51 9.20
N ASP A 693 24.41 -15.87 10.45
CA ASP A 693 25.40 -16.91 10.73
C ASP A 693 24.77 -18.31 10.86
N ASN A 694 23.51 -18.41 11.33
CA ASN A 694 22.84 -19.69 11.55
C ASN A 694 21.30 -19.59 11.34
N PRO A 695 20.82 -19.22 10.14
CA PRO A 695 19.40 -18.91 9.90
C PRO A 695 18.48 -20.13 9.88
N GLN A 696 19.02 -21.33 9.69
CA GLN A 696 18.26 -22.59 9.61
C GLN A 696 18.17 -23.34 10.94
N ALA A 697 18.64 -22.74 12.05
CA ALA A 697 18.56 -23.35 13.36
C ALA A 697 17.20 -23.07 14.03
N TYR A 698 16.40 -24.10 14.22
CA TYR A 698 15.08 -24.01 14.85
C TYR A 698 14.80 -25.22 15.76
N ALA A 699 13.79 -25.09 16.60
CA ALA A 699 13.27 -26.17 17.42
C ALA A 699 11.73 -26.23 17.31
N ILE A 700 11.19 -27.46 17.33
CA ILE A 700 9.75 -27.71 17.31
C ILE A 700 9.36 -28.40 18.62
N GLU A 701 8.35 -27.85 19.29
CA GLU A 701 7.78 -28.39 20.53
C GLU A 701 6.27 -28.58 20.38
N LYS A 702 5.75 -29.68 20.92
CA LYS A 702 4.28 -29.88 21.03
C LYS A 702 3.87 -29.99 22.47
N LYS A 703 2.80 -29.27 22.83
CA LYS A 703 2.19 -29.36 24.17
C LYS A 703 0.71 -29.04 24.13
N THR A 704 -0.03 -29.56 25.10
CA THR A 704 -1.43 -29.17 25.31
C THR A 704 -1.47 -27.90 26.15
N VAL A 705 -2.26 -26.91 25.71
CA VAL A 705 -2.40 -25.61 26.35
C VAL A 705 -3.85 -25.17 26.43
N SER A 706 -4.11 -24.15 27.25
CA SER A 706 -5.41 -23.48 27.43
C SER A 706 -5.20 -21.98 27.60
N LEU A 707 -6.28 -21.22 27.72
CA LEU A 707 -6.25 -19.77 27.97
C LEU A 707 -5.51 -19.34 29.26
N GLN A 708 -5.26 -20.29 30.20
CA GLN A 708 -4.56 -20.03 31.46
C GLN A 708 -3.03 -20.10 31.33
N ASP A 709 -2.55 -20.59 30.22
CA ASP A 709 -1.13 -20.84 30.02
C ASP A 709 -0.42 -19.60 29.49
N THR A 710 0.90 -19.57 29.73
CA THR A 710 1.83 -18.58 29.17
C THR A 710 2.95 -19.33 28.49
N ILE A 711 3.43 -18.79 27.37
CA ILE A 711 4.59 -19.33 26.65
C ILE A 711 5.65 -18.25 26.55
N ASP A 712 6.86 -18.61 26.95
CA ASP A 712 8.03 -17.75 26.80
C ASP A 712 8.70 -18.01 25.44
N PHE A 713 9.00 -16.94 24.72
CA PHE A 713 9.69 -16.95 23.44
C PHE A 713 10.94 -16.07 23.52
N THR A 714 12.01 -16.53 22.89
CA THR A 714 13.16 -15.70 22.57
C THR A 714 13.36 -15.78 21.06
N MET A 715 13.35 -14.64 20.41
CA MET A 715 13.63 -14.49 18.99
C MET A 715 15.09 -14.14 18.79
N ALA A 716 15.75 -14.80 17.86
CA ALA A 716 17.10 -14.47 17.42
C ALA A 716 17.13 -13.12 16.67
N PRO A 717 18.30 -12.48 16.45
CA PRO A 717 18.40 -11.35 15.54
C PRO A 717 17.82 -11.68 14.16
N GLY A 718 16.89 -10.86 13.65
CA GLY A 718 16.17 -11.12 12.39
C GLY A 718 15.31 -12.38 12.39
N GLY A 719 15.02 -12.91 13.54
CA GLY A 719 14.29 -14.15 13.72
C GLY A 719 12.85 -13.99 14.14
N GLY A 720 12.28 -15.09 14.64
CA GLY A 720 10.89 -15.11 15.03
C GLY A 720 10.43 -16.41 15.69
N PHE A 721 9.11 -16.51 15.84
CA PHE A 721 8.44 -17.75 16.22
C PHE A 721 7.07 -17.83 15.56
N ALA A 722 6.60 -19.06 15.37
CA ALA A 722 5.26 -19.33 14.87
C ALA A 722 4.62 -20.48 15.70
N VAL A 723 3.31 -20.37 15.93
CA VAL A 723 2.58 -21.42 16.67
C VAL A 723 1.25 -21.71 15.99
N SER A 724 0.95 -22.97 15.77
CA SER A 724 -0.39 -23.43 15.43
C SER A 724 -1.07 -24.02 16.68
N PHE A 725 -2.25 -23.54 17.03
CA PHE A 725 -3.09 -24.06 18.11
C PHE A 725 -4.28 -24.81 17.51
N LYS A 726 -4.22 -26.11 17.51
CA LYS A 726 -5.31 -26.97 17.03
C LYS A 726 -6.30 -27.23 18.15
N ALA A 727 -7.56 -26.87 17.98
CA ALA A 727 -8.63 -27.12 18.95
C ALA A 727 -8.83 -28.63 19.17
N LEU A 728 -8.96 -29.06 20.44
CA LEU A 728 -9.12 -30.45 20.86
C LEU A 728 -10.59 -30.76 21.23
#